data_f99aa8be0b18bf47202cf46c1ed87664
#
_entry.id   f99aa8be0b18bf47202cf46c1ed87664
#
_cell.length_a   1.000
_cell.length_b   1.000
_cell.length_c   1.000
_cell.angle_alpha   90.00
_cell.angle_beta   90.00
_cell.angle_gamma   90.00
#
_symmetry.space_group_name_H-M   'P 1'
#
loop_
_entity.id
_entity.type
_entity.pdbx_description
1 polymer ?
#
loop_
_entity_poly.entity_id
_entity_poly.type
_entity_poly.pdbx_seq_one_letter_code
_entity_poly.pdbx_strand_id
1 'polypeptide(L)'
;MSATADRSLRPAPTAAAISGWATKDWLVDLVFATALVAIALVGFRTGFLGWQWVAAAAAGVVWGLAVAWYAARRHWPVLLTAAVLVAIYFLLGGPFAVRDKLIGGVLPSLTTLTDLASAAVTGWKRWLTLLPPVDARGPLVALPWLTGLAGGALTYGIARRWSSAPVVAIAPIGLLVGSIALGTMQPAAKLIQGVLFTLVLVLWIVARSARNRASMQNGAGRSARLATGVGLLAVTALAATFLGPHLPGAQETQVRQVVRTQLIPPYDVAQFASPLAGFRRYTEPNPAALYEQTVLTVTGLPAGTPVRFANLDRYDGLVWGAADRTSDGIPFQQVGSRIAPRVSGTTVEATVTVPDGGYVGNWLPTVGSPTAISFEGPRKEALADQLWLNTGTDTAVVPAGLRGGESYRMSAILPQTAPLAELPKELDVAGGASAPQDTTFLDAKVDAWTANAGNTWEKFTAVAKYMASNGAYTDGGTPNSIEKVYLPGHGLARLSRFVGSSQLAGNDEQYAATLALVGQRLGIPSRVVMGATPEGDGAIKGKDVHAWVEIQRGDGQWVGLLPSTFMPDRNKKPNEQQLKTEEQKVGAQVPPPAGTNPPSVLQGPDQAQNATDLTKKKKSPFDPSNWPLWVQILVLGLVLPILVLLAVYAVIRWLKA
;
A
#
# COMPACT_ATOMS: atom_id res chain seq x y z
N MET A 1 -4.95 2.81 84.58
CA MET A 1 -3.69 2.14 84.18
C MET A 1 -3.76 1.96 82.67
N SER A 2 -3.06 2.83 81.98
CA SER A 2 -3.03 2.95 80.49
C SER A 2 -1.90 2.06 79.96
N ALA A 3 -2.22 1.14 79.08
CA ALA A 3 -1.21 0.33 78.35
C ALA A 3 -1.00 0.97 76.95
N THR A 4 0.07 1.72 76.83
CA THR A 4 0.62 2.20 75.57
C THR A 4 1.19 1.04 74.77
N ALA A 5 0.54 0.69 73.64
CA ALA A 5 1.07 -0.28 72.70
C ALA A 5 2.21 0.36 71.90
N ASP A 6 3.38 -0.13 72.12
CA ASP A 6 4.62 0.17 71.35
C ASP A 6 4.46 -0.30 69.89
N ARG A 7 4.29 0.65 69.00
CA ARG A 7 4.38 0.40 67.55
C ARG A 7 5.84 0.40 67.16
N SER A 8 6.51 -0.74 67.34
CA SER A 8 7.83 -0.97 66.74
C SER A 8 7.78 -0.80 65.24
N LEU A 9 8.47 0.20 64.76
CA LEU A 9 8.72 0.52 63.35
C LEU A 9 9.26 -0.76 62.63
N ARG A 10 8.44 -1.32 61.74
CA ARG A 10 8.93 -2.35 60.82
C ARG A 10 9.99 -1.70 59.94
N PRO A 11 11.21 -2.26 59.86
CA PRO A 11 12.24 -1.73 58.98
C PRO A 11 11.79 -1.88 57.55
N ALA A 12 12.00 -0.83 56.78
CA ALA A 12 11.69 -0.78 55.36
C ALA A 12 12.32 -1.95 54.60
N PRO A 13 11.64 -2.52 53.58
CA PRO A 13 12.14 -3.71 52.85
C PRO A 13 13.22 -3.33 51.82
N THR A 14 14.34 -2.78 52.27
CA THR A 14 15.43 -2.30 51.40
C THR A 14 16.60 -3.30 51.25
N ALA A 15 16.67 -4.32 52.08
CA ALA A 15 17.80 -5.26 52.03
C ALA A 15 17.59 -6.53 51.15
N ALA A 16 16.34 -6.90 50.85
CA ALA A 16 16.06 -8.12 50.10
C ALA A 16 16.23 -7.98 48.56
N ALA A 17 16.29 -6.75 48.05
CA ALA A 17 16.47 -6.51 46.60
C ALA A 17 17.94 -6.62 46.14
N ILE A 18 18.90 -6.60 47.04
CA ILE A 18 20.35 -6.49 46.73
C ILE A 18 21.05 -7.85 46.61
N SER A 19 20.48 -8.93 47.15
CA SER A 19 21.11 -10.25 47.13
C SER A 19 21.14 -10.96 45.76
N GLY A 20 20.32 -10.54 44.81
CA GLY A 20 20.22 -11.19 43.51
C GLY A 20 21.37 -10.92 42.52
N TRP A 21 22.33 -10.03 42.82
CA TRP A 21 23.50 -9.79 41.97
C TRP A 21 24.66 -10.74 42.21
N ALA A 22 24.73 -11.35 43.40
CA ALA A 22 25.74 -12.36 43.73
C ALA A 22 25.45 -13.72 43.10
N THR A 23 24.22 -13.96 42.67
CA THR A 23 23.79 -15.18 42.00
C THR A 23 23.66 -14.91 40.49
N LYS A 24 23.75 -15.95 39.65
CA LYS A 24 23.59 -15.86 38.17
C LYS A 24 22.15 -15.50 37.73
N ASP A 25 21.29 -15.07 38.64
CA ASP A 25 19.86 -14.79 38.39
C ASP A 25 19.61 -13.68 37.38
N TRP A 26 20.49 -12.67 37.37
CA TRP A 26 20.43 -11.60 36.38
C TRP A 26 20.65 -12.09 34.93
N LEU A 27 21.50 -13.13 34.77
CA LEU A 27 21.76 -13.77 33.48
C LEU A 27 20.51 -14.52 32.97
N VAL A 28 19.85 -15.25 33.87
CA VAL A 28 18.62 -15.98 33.53
C VAL A 28 17.53 -15.00 33.09
N ASP A 29 17.32 -13.93 33.84
CA ASP A 29 16.36 -12.89 33.47
C ASP A 29 16.74 -12.22 32.12
N LEU A 30 18.04 -12.02 31.85
CA LEU A 30 18.53 -11.46 30.59
C LEU A 30 18.21 -12.40 29.42
N VAL A 31 18.46 -13.69 29.53
CA VAL A 31 18.23 -14.70 28.49
C VAL A 31 16.72 -14.76 28.15
N PHE A 32 15.87 -14.88 29.18
CA PHE A 32 14.43 -14.94 28.97
C PHE A 32 13.86 -13.63 28.37
N ALA A 33 14.31 -12.47 28.84
CA ALA A 33 13.92 -11.18 28.29
C ALA A 33 14.32 -11.05 26.82
N THR A 34 15.58 -11.44 26.50
CA THR A 34 16.05 -11.45 25.10
C THR A 34 15.20 -12.35 24.22
N ALA A 35 14.93 -13.57 24.66
CA ALA A 35 14.15 -14.54 23.90
C ALA A 35 12.70 -14.04 23.66
N LEU A 36 12.02 -13.54 24.69
CA LEU A 36 10.63 -13.05 24.57
C LEU A 36 10.53 -11.83 23.65
N VAL A 37 11.45 -10.86 23.80
CA VAL A 37 11.47 -9.67 22.93
C VAL A 37 11.79 -10.06 21.50
N ALA A 38 12.76 -10.95 21.26
CA ALA A 38 13.10 -11.43 19.93
C ALA A 38 11.90 -12.15 19.26
N ILE A 39 11.20 -13.04 20.00
CA ILE A 39 10.00 -13.73 19.48
C ILE A 39 8.90 -12.72 19.15
N ALA A 40 8.67 -11.72 19.99
CA ALA A 40 7.66 -10.68 19.72
C ALA A 40 7.99 -9.87 18.46
N LEU A 41 9.27 -9.50 18.25
CA LEU A 41 9.71 -8.72 17.11
C LEU A 41 9.65 -9.48 15.76
N VAL A 42 9.53 -10.83 15.78
CA VAL A 42 9.30 -11.61 14.54
C VAL A 42 8.04 -11.11 13.79
N GLY A 43 7.08 -10.49 14.48
CA GLY A 43 5.90 -9.87 13.88
C GLY A 43 6.20 -8.85 12.78
N PHE A 44 7.38 -8.24 12.76
CA PHE A 44 7.82 -7.32 11.68
C PHE A 44 8.25 -8.03 10.39
N ARG A 45 8.49 -9.34 10.41
CA ARG A 45 9.04 -10.10 9.27
C ARG A 45 8.25 -9.93 7.98
N THR A 46 6.93 -9.98 8.04
CA THR A 46 6.06 -9.87 6.84
C THR A 46 5.85 -8.42 6.40
N GLY A 47 6.28 -7.46 7.19
CA GLY A 47 6.14 -6.04 6.89
C GLY A 47 7.32 -5.43 6.16
N PHE A 48 8.49 -6.08 6.10
CA PHE A 48 9.69 -5.55 5.46
C PHE A 48 10.22 -6.44 4.34
N LEU A 49 10.67 -5.81 3.25
CA LEU A 49 11.50 -6.41 2.20
C LEU A 49 12.98 -6.33 2.61
N GLY A 50 13.64 -7.48 2.73
CA GLY A 50 15.04 -7.55 3.13
C GLY A 50 15.23 -7.84 4.61
N TRP A 51 16.48 -7.92 5.06
CA TRP A 51 16.86 -8.37 6.42
C TRP A 51 17.34 -7.23 7.35
N GLN A 52 17.53 -6.01 6.83
CA GLN A 52 18.12 -4.89 7.56
C GLN A 52 17.31 -4.52 8.81
N TRP A 53 15.99 -4.69 8.77
CA TRP A 53 15.14 -4.50 9.95
C TRP A 53 15.52 -5.43 11.12
N VAL A 54 16.02 -6.65 10.83
CA VAL A 54 16.47 -7.61 11.87
C VAL A 54 17.69 -7.06 12.58
N ALA A 55 18.65 -6.50 11.82
CA ALA A 55 19.85 -5.90 12.41
C ALA A 55 19.49 -4.70 13.30
N ALA A 56 18.56 -3.85 12.86
CA ALA A 56 18.08 -2.71 13.65
C ALA A 56 17.35 -3.17 14.91
N ALA A 57 16.44 -4.14 14.79
CA ALA A 57 15.72 -4.72 15.94
C ALA A 57 16.67 -5.36 16.95
N ALA A 58 17.61 -6.19 16.49
CA ALA A 58 18.60 -6.85 17.34
C ALA A 58 19.51 -5.85 18.06
N ALA A 59 20.02 -4.84 17.35
CA ALA A 59 20.79 -3.77 17.96
C ALA A 59 19.95 -3.02 19.01
N GLY A 60 18.67 -2.72 18.71
CA GLY A 60 17.75 -2.12 19.68
C GLY A 60 17.60 -2.97 20.95
N VAL A 61 17.38 -4.26 20.79
CA VAL A 61 17.29 -5.18 21.94
C VAL A 61 18.55 -5.17 22.76
N VAL A 62 19.72 -5.28 22.12
CA VAL A 62 21.02 -5.30 22.82
C VAL A 62 21.24 -4.02 23.63
N TRP A 63 21.03 -2.86 23.01
CA TRP A 63 21.20 -1.58 23.70
C TRP A 63 20.13 -1.34 24.77
N GLY A 64 18.88 -1.72 24.53
CA GLY A 64 17.82 -1.63 25.52
C GLY A 64 18.10 -2.47 26.77
N LEU A 65 18.53 -3.72 26.57
CA LEU A 65 18.94 -4.61 27.67
C LEU A 65 20.17 -4.10 28.38
N ALA A 66 21.20 -3.62 27.66
CA ALA A 66 22.42 -3.09 28.24
C ALA A 66 22.17 -1.89 29.15
N VAL A 67 21.37 -0.93 28.68
CA VAL A 67 20.97 0.25 29.46
C VAL A 67 20.15 -0.16 30.69
N ALA A 68 19.18 -1.05 30.52
CA ALA A 68 18.37 -1.52 31.65
C ALA A 68 19.18 -2.30 32.68
N TRP A 69 20.14 -3.13 32.22
CA TRP A 69 21.07 -3.83 33.08
C TRP A 69 21.95 -2.86 33.89
N TYR A 70 22.56 -1.89 33.23
CA TYR A 70 23.42 -0.90 33.88
C TYR A 70 22.63 -0.01 34.83
N ALA A 71 21.46 0.47 34.41
CA ALA A 71 20.55 1.28 35.22
C ALA A 71 20.08 0.54 36.48
N ALA A 72 19.75 -0.75 36.35
CA ALA A 72 19.39 -1.58 37.51
C ALA A 72 20.57 -1.79 38.49
N ARG A 73 21.78 -1.99 37.95
CA ARG A 73 23.00 -2.16 38.77
C ARG A 73 23.40 -0.89 39.53
N ARG A 74 23.16 0.30 38.87
CA ARG A 74 23.51 1.61 39.45
C ARG A 74 22.34 2.29 40.16
N HIS A 75 21.18 1.61 40.25
CA HIS A 75 19.96 2.16 40.87
C HIS A 75 19.50 3.49 40.25
N TRP A 76 19.65 3.64 38.92
CA TRP A 76 19.25 4.85 38.23
C TRP A 76 17.74 5.10 38.36
N PRO A 77 17.31 6.36 38.52
CA PRO A 77 15.91 6.71 38.44
C PRO A 77 15.36 6.43 37.03
N VAL A 78 14.05 6.21 36.94
CA VAL A 78 13.39 5.86 35.68
C VAL A 78 13.60 6.96 34.63
N LEU A 79 13.53 8.24 35.03
CA LEU A 79 13.72 9.38 34.14
C LEU A 79 15.11 9.42 33.50
N LEU A 80 16.17 9.18 34.29
CA LEU A 80 17.54 9.12 33.76
C LEU A 80 17.69 7.95 32.77
N THR A 81 17.12 6.77 33.12
CA THR A 81 17.13 5.62 32.24
C THR A 81 16.43 5.94 30.90
N ALA A 82 15.27 6.60 30.95
CA ALA A 82 14.53 7.00 29.77
C ALA A 82 15.31 8.04 28.92
N ALA A 83 15.93 9.05 29.58
CA ALA A 83 16.74 10.05 28.87
C ALA A 83 17.92 9.41 28.12
N VAL A 84 18.60 8.44 28.75
CA VAL A 84 19.70 7.71 28.11
C VAL A 84 19.20 6.86 26.93
N LEU A 85 18.04 6.22 27.05
CA LEU A 85 17.43 5.46 25.95
C LEU A 85 17.08 6.37 24.78
N VAL A 86 16.52 7.56 25.03
CA VAL A 86 16.24 8.57 24.00
C VAL A 86 17.53 9.04 23.34
N ALA A 87 18.58 9.32 24.13
CA ALA A 87 19.88 9.71 23.57
C ALA A 87 20.45 8.59 22.67
N ILE A 88 20.39 7.34 23.10
CA ILE A 88 20.84 6.18 22.30
C ILE A 88 19.98 6.01 21.05
N TYR A 89 18.67 6.24 21.14
CA TYR A 89 17.78 6.19 19.96
C TYR A 89 18.25 7.11 18.86
N PHE A 90 18.58 8.37 19.19
CA PHE A 90 19.03 9.36 18.20
C PHE A 90 20.48 9.19 17.78
N LEU A 91 21.40 8.89 18.71
CA LEU A 91 22.82 8.77 18.39
C LEU A 91 23.13 7.52 17.55
N LEU A 92 22.53 6.39 17.90
CA LEU A 92 22.80 5.11 17.24
C LEU A 92 21.74 4.72 16.22
N GLY A 93 20.58 5.38 16.21
CA GLY A 93 19.53 5.11 15.23
C GLY A 93 19.95 5.36 13.78
N GLY A 94 20.84 6.35 13.54
CA GLY A 94 21.39 6.58 12.21
C GLY A 94 22.10 5.35 11.65
N PRO A 95 23.19 4.86 12.28
CA PRO A 95 23.94 3.70 11.80
C PRO A 95 23.11 2.40 11.68
N PHE A 96 22.11 2.22 12.51
CA PHE A 96 21.32 0.98 12.51
C PHE A 96 20.03 1.06 11.70
N ALA A 97 19.41 2.23 11.58
CA ALA A 97 18.10 2.37 10.97
C ALA A 97 18.05 3.29 9.73
N VAL A 98 18.88 4.36 9.65
CA VAL A 98 18.83 5.37 8.56
C VAL A 98 20.23 5.62 8.03
N ARG A 99 20.78 4.67 7.28
CA ARG A 99 22.20 4.68 6.86
C ARG A 99 22.52 5.67 5.75
N ASP A 100 21.56 5.99 4.91
CA ASP A 100 21.81 6.70 3.64
C ASP A 100 22.12 8.20 3.81
N LYS A 101 21.91 8.76 5.01
CA LYS A 101 22.04 10.19 5.30
C LYS A 101 23.08 10.50 6.40
N LEU A 102 24.05 9.60 6.61
CA LEU A 102 25.08 9.76 7.65
C LEU A 102 26.26 10.60 7.18
N ILE A 103 26.79 11.42 8.07
CA ILE A 103 28.06 12.13 7.86
C ILE A 103 29.20 11.15 8.08
N GLY A 104 30.05 10.96 7.05
CA GLY A 104 31.15 10.00 7.10
C GLY A 104 30.74 8.53 7.37
N GLY A 105 29.47 8.19 7.10
CA GLY A 105 28.94 6.83 7.29
C GLY A 105 28.68 6.42 8.74
N VAL A 106 28.92 7.29 9.73
CA VAL A 106 28.81 6.96 11.18
C VAL A 106 27.99 7.98 11.96
N LEU A 107 28.23 9.27 11.75
CA LEU A 107 27.60 10.33 12.54
C LEU A 107 26.24 10.73 11.99
N PRO A 108 25.19 10.85 12.83
CA PRO A 108 23.89 11.29 12.38
C PRO A 108 23.93 12.74 11.90
N SER A 109 23.46 12.99 10.69
CA SER A 109 23.21 14.33 10.15
C SER A 109 21.93 14.93 10.74
N LEU A 110 21.71 16.23 10.54
CA LEU A 110 20.45 16.86 10.97
C LEU A 110 19.25 16.21 10.29
N THR A 111 19.37 15.83 9.01
CA THR A 111 18.33 15.10 8.28
C THR A 111 18.09 13.71 8.86
N THR A 112 19.13 12.99 9.30
CA THR A 112 18.97 11.71 10.01
C THR A 112 18.21 11.88 11.32
N LEU A 113 18.50 12.93 12.09
CA LEU A 113 17.79 13.21 13.35
C LEU A 113 16.32 13.56 13.11
N THR A 114 16.02 14.36 12.08
CA THR A 114 14.62 14.65 11.71
C THR A 114 13.87 13.43 11.22
N ASP A 115 14.51 12.54 10.45
CA ASP A 115 13.91 11.27 10.00
C ASP A 115 13.62 10.34 11.19
N LEU A 116 14.54 10.23 12.16
CA LEU A 116 14.32 9.44 13.37
C LEU A 116 13.19 10.03 14.23
N ALA A 117 13.14 11.37 14.38
CA ALA A 117 12.06 12.03 15.11
C ALA A 117 10.70 11.81 14.42
N SER A 118 10.64 11.99 13.11
CA SER A 118 9.43 11.73 12.33
C SER A 118 9.02 10.25 12.38
N ALA A 119 9.97 9.32 12.31
CA ALA A 119 9.70 7.89 12.42
C ALA A 119 9.11 7.53 13.80
N ALA A 120 9.63 8.10 14.88
CA ALA A 120 9.11 7.85 16.23
C ALA A 120 7.65 8.33 16.39
N VAL A 121 7.30 9.46 15.76
CA VAL A 121 6.01 10.14 15.93
C VAL A 121 4.99 9.73 14.87
N THR A 122 5.34 9.92 13.59
CA THR A 122 4.44 9.71 12.45
C THR A 122 4.70 8.39 11.71
N GLY A 123 5.84 7.75 11.97
CA GLY A 123 6.24 6.51 11.32
C GLY A 123 5.24 5.38 11.52
N TRP A 124 4.53 5.33 12.66
CA TRP A 124 3.47 4.36 12.93
C TRP A 124 2.29 4.51 11.98
N LYS A 125 1.88 5.77 11.70
CA LYS A 125 0.84 6.04 10.70
C LYS A 125 1.29 5.58 9.32
N ARG A 126 2.51 5.96 8.90
CA ARG A 126 3.08 5.52 7.60
C ARG A 126 3.21 4.00 7.53
N TRP A 127 3.66 3.35 8.61
CA TRP A 127 3.73 1.89 8.70
C TRP A 127 2.38 1.21 8.47
N LEU A 128 1.29 1.78 9.00
CA LEU A 128 -0.05 1.24 8.90
C LEU A 128 -0.73 1.55 7.55
N THR A 129 -0.37 2.65 6.89
CA THR A 129 -0.98 3.07 5.62
C THR A 129 -0.26 2.54 4.39
N LEU A 130 1.06 2.33 4.44
CA LEU A 130 1.83 1.78 3.32
C LEU A 130 1.51 0.32 3.08
N LEU A 131 1.42 -0.08 1.80
CA LEU A 131 1.27 -1.48 1.39
C LEU A 131 2.50 -2.30 1.84
N PRO A 132 2.33 -3.36 2.67
CA PRO A 132 3.43 -4.24 3.04
C PRO A 132 3.73 -5.25 1.91
N PRO A 133 4.97 -5.73 1.85
CA PRO A 133 6.14 -5.35 2.63
C PRO A 133 6.81 -4.06 2.13
N VAL A 134 7.26 -3.21 3.07
CA VAL A 134 7.99 -1.96 2.78
C VAL A 134 9.50 -2.18 2.70
N ASP A 135 10.22 -1.25 2.07
CA ASP A 135 11.69 -1.35 1.96
C ASP A 135 12.36 -1.28 3.35
N ALA A 136 13.20 -2.28 3.63
CA ALA A 136 14.01 -2.33 4.85
C ALA A 136 15.24 -1.40 4.83
N ARG A 137 15.37 -0.51 3.84
CA ARG A 137 16.41 0.53 3.75
C ARG A 137 15.87 1.93 4.07
N GLY A 138 14.56 2.09 4.13
CA GLY A 138 13.91 3.37 4.40
C GLY A 138 13.84 3.74 5.89
N PRO A 139 13.40 4.96 6.21
CA PRO A 139 13.35 5.48 7.59
C PRO A 139 12.41 4.69 8.53
N LEU A 140 11.48 3.89 7.98
CA LEU A 140 10.60 3.03 8.77
C LEU A 140 11.33 1.92 9.53
N VAL A 141 12.58 1.61 9.19
CA VAL A 141 13.44 0.69 9.95
C VAL A 141 13.74 1.22 11.36
N ALA A 142 13.56 2.51 11.60
CA ALA A 142 13.60 3.08 12.95
C ALA A 142 12.51 2.52 13.88
N LEU A 143 11.40 1.96 13.37
CA LEU A 143 10.35 1.35 14.19
C LEU A 143 10.82 0.03 14.85
N PRO A 144 11.38 -0.96 14.14
CA PRO A 144 12.00 -2.12 14.77
C PRO A 144 13.15 -1.75 15.72
N TRP A 145 13.97 -0.74 15.39
CA TRP A 145 14.99 -0.19 16.28
C TRP A 145 14.39 0.33 17.60
N LEU A 146 13.37 1.19 17.51
CA LEU A 146 12.68 1.77 18.66
C LEU A 146 11.99 0.70 19.52
N THR A 147 11.27 -0.22 18.87
CA THR A 147 10.54 -1.29 19.57
C THR A 147 11.49 -2.30 20.22
N GLY A 148 12.63 -2.60 19.59
CA GLY A 148 13.68 -3.42 20.18
C GLY A 148 14.29 -2.75 21.41
N LEU A 149 14.64 -1.46 21.29
CA LEU A 149 15.22 -0.66 22.37
C LEU A 149 14.27 -0.55 23.58
N ALA A 150 13.03 -0.15 23.33
CA ALA A 150 12.02 0.00 24.37
C ALA A 150 11.59 -1.37 24.96
N GLY A 151 11.38 -2.37 24.10
CA GLY A 151 10.99 -3.72 24.49
C GLY A 151 12.04 -4.39 25.38
N GLY A 152 13.32 -4.31 24.99
CA GLY A 152 14.44 -4.81 25.79
C GLY A 152 14.55 -4.10 27.14
N ALA A 153 14.51 -2.76 27.10
CA ALA A 153 14.64 -1.95 28.31
C ALA A 153 13.46 -2.16 29.29
N LEU A 154 12.23 -2.19 28.79
CA LEU A 154 11.04 -2.39 29.63
C LEU A 154 11.00 -3.80 30.21
N THR A 155 11.18 -4.82 29.36
CA THR A 155 11.08 -6.23 29.81
C THR A 155 12.11 -6.53 30.88
N TYR A 156 13.39 -6.21 30.66
CA TYR A 156 14.44 -6.47 31.62
C TYR A 156 14.40 -5.48 32.80
N GLY A 157 14.12 -4.19 32.55
CA GLY A 157 14.04 -3.19 33.60
C GLY A 157 12.94 -3.47 34.62
N ILE A 158 11.77 -3.94 34.21
CA ILE A 158 10.69 -4.38 35.10
C ILE A 158 11.12 -5.63 35.85
N ALA A 159 11.74 -6.61 35.17
CA ALA A 159 12.19 -7.83 35.77
C ALA A 159 13.19 -7.60 36.93
N ARG A 160 14.01 -6.57 36.86
CA ARG A 160 15.00 -6.24 37.90
C ARG A 160 14.48 -5.35 39.03
N ARG A 161 13.37 -4.65 38.81
CA ARG A 161 12.78 -3.74 39.80
C ARG A 161 11.61 -4.34 40.59
N TRP A 162 10.98 -5.40 40.04
CA TRP A 162 9.78 -6.01 40.60
C TRP A 162 10.04 -7.50 40.92
N SER A 163 9.68 -7.93 42.12
CA SER A 163 9.76 -9.34 42.53
C SER A 163 8.59 -10.18 42.01
N SER A 164 7.42 -9.57 41.77
CA SER A 164 6.20 -10.25 41.33
C SER A 164 6.38 -10.87 39.94
N ALA A 165 6.23 -12.18 39.82
CA ALA A 165 6.37 -12.89 38.55
C ALA A 165 5.32 -12.49 37.50
N PRO A 166 4.01 -12.29 37.81
CA PRO A 166 3.02 -11.83 36.84
C PRO A 166 3.30 -10.42 36.28
N VAL A 167 3.80 -9.50 37.11
CA VAL A 167 4.11 -8.13 36.68
C VAL A 167 5.19 -8.10 35.60
N VAL A 168 6.13 -9.00 35.66
CA VAL A 168 7.23 -9.12 34.68
C VAL A 168 6.72 -9.56 33.31
N ALA A 169 5.60 -10.26 33.24
CA ALA A 169 4.98 -10.71 32.00
C ALA A 169 4.33 -9.57 31.19
N ILE A 170 3.96 -8.46 31.85
CA ILE A 170 3.18 -7.37 31.20
C ILE A 170 3.91 -6.77 30.01
N ALA A 171 5.19 -6.45 30.16
CA ALA A 171 5.95 -5.81 29.08
C ALA A 171 6.12 -6.70 27.84
N PRO A 172 6.58 -7.95 27.93
CA PRO A 172 6.72 -8.80 26.75
C PRO A 172 5.37 -9.18 26.14
N ILE A 173 4.30 -9.36 26.93
CA ILE A 173 2.94 -9.59 26.41
C ILE A 173 2.48 -8.35 25.65
N GLY A 174 2.62 -7.15 26.21
CA GLY A 174 2.26 -5.90 25.53
C GLY A 174 3.01 -5.72 24.21
N LEU A 175 4.29 -6.09 24.18
CA LEU A 175 5.10 -6.05 22.96
C LEU A 175 4.60 -7.05 21.90
N LEU A 176 4.27 -8.29 22.31
CA LEU A 176 3.71 -9.28 21.39
C LEU A 176 2.35 -8.84 20.84
N VAL A 177 1.44 -8.39 21.70
CA VAL A 177 0.13 -7.89 21.30
C VAL A 177 0.28 -6.70 20.35
N GLY A 178 1.15 -5.75 20.66
CA GLY A 178 1.46 -4.61 19.79
C GLY A 178 2.01 -5.04 18.43
N SER A 179 2.94 -5.99 18.39
CA SER A 179 3.51 -6.50 17.14
C SER A 179 2.49 -7.25 16.27
N ILE A 180 1.53 -7.93 16.90
CA ILE A 180 0.42 -8.60 16.20
C ILE A 180 -0.57 -7.57 15.67
N ALA A 181 -0.99 -6.62 16.49
CA ALA A 181 -1.99 -5.61 16.13
C ALA A 181 -1.49 -4.65 15.03
N LEU A 182 -0.22 -4.26 15.10
CA LEU A 182 0.43 -3.39 14.10
C LEU A 182 1.05 -4.16 12.93
N GLY A 183 0.93 -5.48 12.91
CA GLY A 183 1.46 -6.35 11.87
C GLY A 183 0.68 -6.28 10.55
N THR A 184 0.99 -7.22 9.66
CA THR A 184 0.32 -7.39 8.37
C THR A 184 -0.81 -8.41 8.45
N MET A 185 -1.65 -8.47 7.42
CA MET A 185 -2.71 -9.49 7.32
C MET A 185 -2.13 -10.91 7.27
N GLN A 186 -0.94 -11.08 6.73
CA GLN A 186 -0.23 -12.36 6.73
C GLN A 186 0.58 -12.51 8.03
N PRO A 187 0.36 -13.55 8.84
CA PRO A 187 1.12 -13.78 10.06
C PRO A 187 2.56 -14.19 9.73
N ALA A 188 3.52 -13.65 10.48
CA ALA A 188 4.95 -13.93 10.28
C ALA A 188 5.30 -15.41 10.58
N ALA A 189 4.65 -15.99 11.57
CA ALA A 189 4.83 -17.39 11.96
C ALA A 189 3.58 -17.86 12.72
N LYS A 190 2.47 -18.11 12.02
CA LYS A 190 1.15 -18.56 12.53
C LYS A 190 1.15 -19.00 14.03
N LEU A 191 0.94 -20.26 14.32
CA LEU A 191 0.90 -20.79 15.71
C LEU A 191 2.27 -20.81 16.39
N ILE A 192 3.37 -20.94 15.64
CA ILE A 192 4.73 -21.15 16.19
C ILE A 192 5.15 -19.98 17.08
N GLN A 193 4.90 -18.74 16.65
CA GLN A 193 5.27 -17.55 17.43
C GLN A 193 4.56 -17.53 18.79
N GLY A 194 3.26 -17.80 18.82
CA GLY A 194 2.46 -17.81 20.05
C GLY A 194 2.86 -18.95 20.99
N VAL A 195 3.06 -20.15 20.45
CA VAL A 195 3.48 -21.33 21.24
C VAL A 195 4.85 -21.11 21.86
N LEU A 196 5.85 -20.70 21.07
CA LEU A 196 7.20 -20.44 21.58
C LEU A 196 7.20 -19.30 22.61
N PHE A 197 6.47 -18.23 22.36
CA PHE A 197 6.36 -17.11 23.29
C PHE A 197 5.75 -17.57 24.63
N THR A 198 4.64 -18.29 24.59
CA THR A 198 3.96 -18.80 25.79
C THR A 198 4.85 -19.76 26.56
N LEU A 199 5.52 -20.70 25.88
CA LEU A 199 6.42 -21.65 26.49
C LEU A 199 7.56 -20.92 27.23
N VAL A 200 8.25 -19.99 26.55
CA VAL A 200 9.36 -19.22 27.13
C VAL A 200 8.88 -18.36 28.30
N LEU A 201 7.72 -17.73 28.19
CA LEU A 201 7.13 -16.90 29.24
C LEU A 201 6.79 -17.71 30.49
N VAL A 202 6.13 -18.86 30.31
CA VAL A 202 5.77 -19.73 31.46
C VAL A 202 7.02 -20.29 32.12
N LEU A 203 8.01 -20.75 31.35
CA LEU A 203 9.29 -21.20 31.90
C LEU A 203 9.97 -20.08 32.70
N TRP A 204 9.93 -18.84 32.22
CA TRP A 204 10.48 -17.71 32.98
C TRP A 204 9.72 -17.44 34.27
N ILE A 205 8.38 -17.45 34.24
CA ILE A 205 7.53 -17.27 35.44
C ILE A 205 7.80 -18.40 36.47
N VAL A 206 7.90 -19.65 36.02
CA VAL A 206 8.19 -20.80 36.87
C VAL A 206 9.59 -20.67 37.49
N ALA A 207 10.61 -20.41 36.69
CA ALA A 207 11.98 -20.22 37.16
C ALA A 207 12.08 -19.08 38.19
N ARG A 208 11.39 -17.98 37.95
CA ARG A 208 11.36 -16.82 38.83
C ARG A 208 10.59 -17.09 40.12
N SER A 209 9.46 -17.77 40.05
CA SER A 209 8.67 -18.18 41.20
C SER A 209 9.42 -19.19 42.09
N ALA A 210 10.18 -20.08 41.47
CA ALA A 210 11.02 -21.03 42.18
C ALA A 210 12.14 -20.32 42.97
N ARG A 211 12.79 -19.31 42.35
CA ARG A 211 13.82 -18.49 43.00
C ARG A 211 13.29 -17.70 44.20
N ASN A 212 12.15 -17.02 44.02
CA ASN A 212 11.53 -16.21 45.08
C ASN A 212 11.12 -17.07 46.29
N ARG A 213 10.75 -18.33 46.08
CA ARG A 213 10.39 -19.28 47.16
C ARG A 213 11.62 -19.94 47.83
N ALA A 214 12.69 -20.18 47.07
CA ALA A 214 13.93 -20.73 47.61
C ALA A 214 14.57 -19.80 48.65
N SER A 215 14.31 -18.48 48.55
CA SER A 215 14.75 -17.51 49.55
C SER A 215 13.91 -17.51 50.85
N MET A 216 12.76 -18.21 50.87
CA MET A 216 11.82 -18.18 52.00
C MET A 216 11.67 -19.48 52.78
N GLN A 217 12.13 -20.63 52.28
CA GLN A 217 11.93 -21.91 52.95
C GLN A 217 12.97 -22.98 52.60
N ASN A 218 13.39 -23.75 53.64
CA ASN A 218 14.19 -24.95 53.52
C ASN A 218 13.36 -26.17 53.04
N GLY A 219 13.69 -26.71 51.93
CA GLY A 219 13.96 -28.15 51.69
C GLY A 219 12.83 -29.13 51.35
N ALA A 220 11.56 -29.01 51.70
CA ALA A 220 10.57 -30.07 51.44
C ALA A 220 9.51 -29.67 50.39
N GLY A 221 9.49 -30.38 49.26
CA GLY A 221 8.43 -30.21 48.24
C GLY A 221 8.86 -29.74 46.83
N ARG A 222 10.12 -29.91 46.45
CA ARG A 222 10.63 -29.48 45.13
C ARG A 222 10.03 -30.27 43.97
N SER A 223 9.83 -31.57 44.14
CA SER A 223 9.24 -32.45 43.12
C SER A 223 7.73 -32.22 42.91
N ALA A 224 6.98 -32.02 43.99
CA ALA A 224 5.54 -31.75 43.90
C ALA A 224 5.25 -30.41 43.20
N ARG A 225 6.14 -29.42 43.32
CA ARG A 225 5.97 -28.07 42.71
C ARG A 225 6.40 -28.03 41.26
N LEU A 226 7.39 -28.82 40.86
CA LEU A 226 7.72 -29.05 39.46
C LEU A 226 6.55 -29.75 38.75
N ALA A 227 5.96 -30.77 39.41
CA ALA A 227 4.78 -31.45 38.90
C ALA A 227 3.57 -30.49 38.73
N THR A 228 3.34 -29.58 39.68
CA THR A 228 2.27 -28.57 39.59
C THR A 228 2.54 -27.56 38.46
N GLY A 229 3.78 -27.13 38.27
CA GLY A 229 4.15 -26.23 37.17
C GLY A 229 4.01 -26.89 35.81
N VAL A 230 4.45 -28.12 35.66
CA VAL A 230 4.28 -28.93 34.46
C VAL A 230 2.80 -29.27 34.23
N GLY A 231 2.05 -29.56 35.27
CA GLY A 231 0.61 -29.80 35.21
C GLY A 231 -0.17 -28.56 34.73
N LEU A 232 0.17 -27.37 35.24
CA LEU A 232 -0.43 -26.11 34.81
C LEU A 232 -0.11 -25.80 33.34
N LEU A 233 1.14 -26.07 32.94
CA LEU A 233 1.56 -25.96 31.53
C LEU A 233 0.76 -26.90 30.60
N ALA A 234 0.60 -28.16 31.03
CA ALA A 234 -0.17 -29.16 30.29
C ALA A 234 -1.65 -28.74 30.18
N VAL A 235 -2.26 -28.28 31.27
CA VAL A 235 -3.65 -27.79 31.31
C VAL A 235 -3.80 -26.54 30.42
N THR A 236 -2.86 -25.60 30.48
CA THR A 236 -2.89 -24.39 29.61
C THR A 236 -2.72 -24.75 28.14
N ALA A 237 -1.83 -25.68 27.82
CA ALA A 237 -1.62 -26.16 26.45
C ALA A 237 -2.87 -26.92 25.95
N LEU A 238 -3.48 -27.78 26.75
CA LEU A 238 -4.73 -28.45 26.44
C LEU A 238 -5.87 -27.44 26.27
N ALA A 239 -6.03 -26.49 27.18
CA ALA A 239 -7.03 -25.43 27.06
C ALA A 239 -6.83 -24.59 25.78
N ALA A 240 -5.60 -24.23 25.45
CA ALA A 240 -5.28 -23.51 24.22
C ALA A 240 -5.59 -24.34 22.96
N THR A 241 -5.39 -25.65 22.99
CA THR A 241 -5.68 -26.56 21.88
C THR A 241 -7.19 -26.72 21.66
N PHE A 242 -7.96 -26.83 22.74
CA PHE A 242 -9.41 -27.01 22.66
C PHE A 242 -10.18 -25.70 22.51
N LEU A 243 -9.79 -24.65 23.22
CA LEU A 243 -10.46 -23.33 23.19
C LEU A 243 -9.95 -22.45 22.04
N GLY A 244 -8.69 -22.62 21.65
CA GLY A 244 -8.06 -21.80 20.61
C GLY A 244 -8.84 -21.74 19.29
N PRO A 245 -9.29 -22.87 18.71
CA PRO A 245 -10.08 -22.89 17.47
C PRO A 245 -11.44 -22.20 17.59
N HIS A 246 -11.98 -22.06 18.81
CA HIS A 246 -13.29 -21.44 19.07
C HIS A 246 -13.20 -19.95 19.39
N LEU A 247 -11.99 -19.40 19.51
CA LEU A 247 -11.81 -17.97 19.72
C LEU A 247 -12.15 -17.18 18.45
N PRO A 248 -12.77 -15.98 18.57
CA PRO A 248 -13.02 -15.11 17.43
C PRO A 248 -11.72 -14.84 16.64
N GLY A 249 -11.73 -15.12 15.35
CA GLY A 249 -10.56 -14.96 14.47
C GLY A 249 -9.61 -16.17 14.38
N ALA A 250 -9.91 -17.30 15.04
CA ALA A 250 -9.11 -18.51 14.96
C ALA A 250 -9.43 -19.40 13.75
N GLN A 251 -10.59 -19.20 13.10
CA GLN A 251 -11.01 -19.99 11.93
C GLN A 251 -10.23 -19.54 10.69
N GLU A 252 -9.76 -20.48 9.89
CA GLU A 252 -8.97 -20.20 8.65
C GLU A 252 -9.75 -19.38 7.61
N THR A 253 -11.07 -19.40 7.66
CA THR A 253 -11.97 -18.64 6.78
C THR A 253 -12.13 -17.16 7.18
N GLN A 254 -11.70 -16.78 8.39
CA GLN A 254 -11.82 -15.39 8.83
C GLN A 254 -10.57 -14.60 8.44
N VAL A 255 -10.78 -13.52 7.72
CA VAL A 255 -9.72 -12.55 7.40
C VAL A 255 -9.18 -11.98 8.71
N ARG A 256 -7.85 -12.12 8.93
CA ARG A 256 -7.19 -11.58 10.11
C ARG A 256 -7.43 -10.08 10.22
N GLN A 257 -8.07 -9.66 11.30
CA GLN A 257 -8.27 -8.25 11.59
C GLN A 257 -7.00 -7.69 12.28
N VAL A 258 -6.42 -6.71 11.68
CA VAL A 258 -5.28 -5.92 12.20
C VAL A 258 -5.64 -4.44 12.13
N VAL A 259 -4.99 -3.60 12.92
CA VAL A 259 -5.28 -2.15 12.93
C VAL A 259 -5.18 -1.53 11.54
N ARG A 260 -4.26 -2.04 10.71
CA ARG A 260 -4.07 -1.63 9.32
C ARG A 260 -5.35 -1.73 8.48
N THR A 261 -6.16 -2.78 8.66
CA THR A 261 -7.39 -2.98 7.86
C THR A 261 -8.48 -1.96 8.18
N GLN A 262 -8.39 -1.30 9.34
CA GLN A 262 -9.34 -0.27 9.77
C GLN A 262 -8.86 1.15 9.47
N LEU A 263 -7.57 1.34 9.22
CA LEU A 263 -6.94 2.66 9.04
C LEU A 263 -6.60 2.99 7.59
N ILE A 264 -6.87 2.11 6.61
CA ILE A 264 -6.65 2.45 5.19
C ILE A 264 -7.66 3.56 4.85
N PRO A 265 -7.21 4.81 4.65
CA PRO A 265 -8.12 5.85 4.18
C PRO A 265 -8.59 5.44 2.79
N PRO A 266 -9.90 5.53 2.49
CA PRO A 266 -10.38 5.32 1.14
C PRO A 266 -9.69 6.37 0.24
N TYR A 267 -8.97 5.90 -0.76
CA TYR A 267 -8.36 6.76 -1.75
C TYR A 267 -9.29 6.84 -2.94
N ASP A 268 -9.89 8.00 -3.13
CA ASP A 268 -10.80 8.28 -4.24
C ASP A 268 -9.98 8.68 -5.46
N VAL A 269 -9.79 7.76 -6.40
CA VAL A 269 -9.10 8.01 -7.66
C VAL A 269 -10.00 8.76 -8.65
N ALA A 270 -11.31 8.75 -8.47
CA ALA A 270 -12.26 9.45 -9.34
C ALA A 270 -12.14 10.98 -9.25
N GLN A 271 -11.42 11.51 -8.24
CA GLN A 271 -11.05 12.93 -8.21
C GLN A 271 -10.12 13.36 -9.37
N PHE A 272 -9.45 12.40 -10.03
CA PHE A 272 -8.60 12.67 -11.18
C PHE A 272 -9.31 12.28 -12.47
N ALA A 273 -9.24 13.15 -13.47
CA ALA A 273 -9.80 12.85 -14.77
C ALA A 273 -9.25 11.53 -15.32
N SER A 274 -10.12 10.71 -15.88
CA SER A 274 -9.69 9.49 -16.58
C SER A 274 -8.75 9.86 -17.74
N PRO A 275 -7.60 9.18 -17.86
CA PRO A 275 -6.69 9.44 -18.98
C PRO A 275 -7.36 9.22 -20.33
N LEU A 276 -8.27 8.25 -20.42
CA LEU A 276 -9.00 7.96 -21.65
C LEU A 276 -9.94 9.11 -22.05
N ALA A 277 -10.55 9.82 -21.09
CA ALA A 277 -11.36 11.00 -21.38
C ALA A 277 -10.55 12.15 -22.03
N GLY A 278 -9.23 12.17 -21.75
CA GLY A 278 -8.29 13.11 -22.36
C GLY A 278 -7.65 12.63 -23.68
N PHE A 279 -8.09 11.51 -24.25
CA PHE A 279 -7.43 10.86 -25.40
C PHE A 279 -7.23 11.78 -26.60
N ARG A 280 -8.21 12.65 -26.90
CA ARG A 280 -8.12 13.57 -28.05
C ARG A 280 -7.00 14.60 -28.00
N ARG A 281 -6.37 14.83 -26.86
CA ARG A 281 -5.18 15.69 -26.78
C ARG A 281 -3.99 15.11 -27.56
N TYR A 282 -4.01 13.82 -27.86
CA TYR A 282 -2.97 13.08 -28.58
C TYR A 282 -3.30 12.90 -30.06
N THR A 283 -4.46 13.37 -30.55
CA THR A 283 -4.90 13.21 -31.94
C THR A 283 -4.61 14.44 -32.81
N GLU A 284 -4.44 14.24 -34.11
CA GLU A 284 -4.02 15.26 -35.08
C GLU A 284 -4.91 16.52 -35.13
N PRO A 285 -6.25 16.41 -35.14
CA PRO A 285 -7.11 17.59 -35.36
C PRO A 285 -7.19 18.56 -34.17
N ASN A 286 -6.56 18.26 -33.05
CA ASN A 286 -6.60 19.11 -31.88
C ASN A 286 -5.58 20.25 -32.02
N PRO A 287 -5.96 21.53 -31.99
CA PRO A 287 -5.02 22.66 -32.13
C PRO A 287 -4.05 22.80 -30.93
N ALA A 288 -4.35 22.18 -29.76
CA ALA A 288 -3.43 22.06 -28.64
C ALA A 288 -2.67 20.72 -28.65
N ALA A 289 -2.49 20.12 -29.83
CA ALA A 289 -2.13 18.75 -30.02
C ALA A 289 -0.71 18.44 -29.55
N LEU A 290 -0.62 17.42 -28.74
CA LEU A 290 0.63 16.72 -28.43
C LEU A 290 1.01 15.72 -29.55
N TYR A 291 0.30 15.71 -30.69
CA TYR A 291 0.37 14.69 -31.73
C TYR A 291 1.79 14.39 -32.21
N GLU A 292 2.54 15.41 -32.63
CA GLU A 292 3.94 15.28 -33.05
C GLU A 292 4.94 15.53 -31.90
N GLN A 293 4.46 15.93 -30.73
CA GLN A 293 5.29 16.27 -29.61
C GLN A 293 5.71 15.02 -28.84
N THR A 294 6.98 14.94 -28.44
CA THR A 294 7.44 13.90 -27.53
C THR A 294 6.80 14.12 -26.16
N VAL A 295 5.95 13.17 -25.74
CA VAL A 295 5.25 13.22 -24.46
C VAL A 295 6.04 12.57 -23.33
N LEU A 296 6.79 11.51 -23.65
CA LEU A 296 7.66 10.79 -22.74
C LEU A 296 8.89 10.27 -23.50
N THR A 297 9.99 10.09 -22.78
CA THR A 297 11.14 9.30 -23.25
C THR A 297 11.35 8.15 -22.27
N VAL A 298 11.40 6.92 -22.76
CA VAL A 298 11.54 5.71 -21.93
C VAL A 298 12.71 4.90 -22.44
N THR A 299 13.71 4.68 -21.60
CA THR A 299 14.91 3.92 -21.93
C THR A 299 15.03 2.66 -21.08
N GLY A 300 15.80 1.67 -21.56
CA GLY A 300 16.05 0.43 -20.82
C GLY A 300 15.02 -0.69 -21.07
N LEU A 301 14.04 -0.48 -21.96
CA LEU A 301 13.03 -1.49 -22.28
C LEU A 301 13.42 -2.33 -23.50
N PRO A 302 13.07 -3.63 -23.53
CA PRO A 302 13.07 -4.42 -24.74
C PRO A 302 12.13 -3.81 -25.80
N ALA A 303 12.53 -3.91 -27.08
CA ALA A 303 11.70 -3.42 -28.18
C ALA A 303 10.29 -4.04 -28.13
N GLY A 304 9.28 -3.24 -28.46
CA GLY A 304 7.87 -3.67 -28.44
C GLY A 304 7.23 -3.76 -27.05
N THR A 305 7.92 -3.35 -25.99
CA THR A 305 7.34 -3.34 -24.64
C THR A 305 6.41 -2.13 -24.46
N PRO A 306 5.11 -2.32 -24.16
CA PRO A 306 4.18 -1.20 -23.99
C PRO A 306 4.41 -0.50 -22.64
N VAL A 307 4.37 0.82 -22.68
CA VAL A 307 4.26 1.71 -21.51
C VAL A 307 2.79 2.05 -21.31
N ARG A 308 2.23 1.70 -20.16
CA ARG A 308 0.82 1.92 -19.83
C ARG A 308 0.67 3.19 -19.01
N PHE A 309 -0.17 4.11 -19.46
CA PHE A 309 -0.54 5.31 -18.69
C PHE A 309 -1.54 4.95 -17.60
N ALA A 310 -2.51 4.09 -17.94
CA ALA A 310 -3.44 3.49 -16.98
C ALA A 310 -4.06 2.21 -17.52
N ASN A 311 -4.42 1.31 -16.61
CA ASN A 311 -5.32 0.20 -16.84
C ASN A 311 -6.66 0.53 -16.17
N LEU A 312 -7.72 0.61 -16.97
CA LEU A 312 -9.03 1.09 -16.56
C LEU A 312 -9.99 -0.10 -16.56
N ASP A 313 -10.35 -0.58 -15.38
CA ASP A 313 -11.11 -1.83 -15.17
C ASP A 313 -12.55 -1.60 -14.74
N ARG A 314 -12.94 -0.33 -14.50
CA ARG A 314 -14.29 0.05 -14.09
C ARG A 314 -14.90 1.07 -15.02
N TYR A 315 -16.14 0.83 -15.42
CA TYR A 315 -16.97 1.78 -16.14
C TYR A 315 -18.12 2.28 -15.25
N ASP A 316 -18.31 3.59 -15.15
CA ASP A 316 -19.35 4.20 -14.31
C ASP A 316 -20.53 4.78 -15.10
N GLY A 317 -20.58 4.55 -16.42
CA GLY A 317 -21.58 5.11 -17.32
C GLY A 317 -21.14 6.44 -17.99
N LEU A 318 -20.15 7.10 -17.43
CA LEU A 318 -19.59 8.35 -17.97
C LEU A 318 -18.19 8.11 -18.54
N VAL A 319 -17.35 7.44 -17.77
CA VAL A 319 -15.95 7.18 -18.14
C VAL A 319 -15.48 5.79 -17.69
N TRP A 320 -14.51 5.27 -18.41
CA TRP A 320 -13.67 4.19 -17.92
C TRP A 320 -12.67 4.76 -16.91
N GLY A 321 -12.63 4.20 -15.73
CA GLY A 321 -11.74 4.52 -14.63
C GLY A 321 -11.10 3.28 -14.03
N ALA A 322 -10.31 3.45 -12.98
CA ALA A 322 -9.79 2.34 -12.20
C ALA A 322 -10.63 2.15 -10.93
N ALA A 323 -10.79 0.90 -10.48
CA ALA A 323 -11.49 0.58 -9.25
C ALA A 323 -10.78 1.24 -8.05
N ASP A 324 -11.53 1.95 -7.22
CA ASP A 324 -11.06 2.69 -6.05
C ASP A 324 -11.61 2.18 -4.72
N ARG A 325 -12.58 1.26 -4.77
CA ARG A 325 -13.26 0.68 -3.60
C ARG A 325 -13.17 -0.83 -3.61
N THR A 326 -13.15 -1.41 -2.41
CA THR A 326 -13.09 -2.87 -2.25
C THR A 326 -14.32 -3.58 -2.85
N SER A 327 -15.48 -2.90 -2.91
CA SER A 327 -16.68 -3.41 -3.58
C SER A 327 -16.55 -3.51 -5.10
N ASP A 328 -15.68 -2.68 -5.68
CA ASP A 328 -15.53 -2.54 -7.13
C ASP A 328 -14.28 -3.26 -7.65
N GLY A 329 -13.39 -3.69 -6.76
CA GLY A 329 -12.12 -4.33 -7.08
C GLY A 329 -11.06 -4.12 -6.00
N ILE A 330 -9.78 -4.21 -6.37
CA ILE A 330 -8.66 -3.95 -5.47
C ILE A 330 -8.44 -2.43 -5.38
N PRO A 331 -8.55 -1.81 -4.19
CA PRO A 331 -8.39 -0.37 -4.05
C PRO A 331 -6.93 0.06 -4.22
N PHE A 332 -6.73 1.34 -4.54
CA PHE A 332 -5.41 1.95 -4.51
C PHE A 332 -4.85 1.98 -3.09
N GLN A 333 -3.57 1.63 -2.97
CA GLN A 333 -2.83 1.65 -1.71
C GLN A 333 -1.56 2.48 -1.85
N GLN A 334 -1.23 3.23 -0.84
CA GLN A 334 0.03 3.96 -0.80
C GLN A 334 1.18 2.96 -0.76
N VAL A 335 2.19 3.14 -1.62
CA VAL A 335 3.35 2.26 -1.70
C VAL A 335 4.64 3.02 -1.42
N GLY A 336 5.65 2.30 -0.95
CA GLY A 336 7.01 2.83 -0.87
C GLY A 336 7.76 2.68 -2.20
N SER A 337 9.05 3.03 -2.18
CA SER A 337 9.94 2.90 -3.35
C SER A 337 10.13 1.47 -3.85
N ARG A 338 9.90 0.46 -2.99
CA ARG A 338 9.97 -0.97 -3.34
C ARG A 338 8.63 -1.64 -3.09
N ILE A 339 8.23 -2.48 -4.03
CA ILE A 339 6.95 -3.18 -4.06
C ILE A 339 7.25 -4.67 -4.19
N ALA A 340 6.56 -5.51 -3.42
CA ALA A 340 6.76 -6.96 -3.52
C ALA A 340 6.37 -7.47 -4.92
N PRO A 341 7.18 -8.35 -5.52
CA PRO A 341 6.81 -9.04 -6.76
C PRO A 341 5.50 -9.80 -6.59
N ARG A 342 4.57 -9.64 -7.53
CA ARG A 342 3.25 -10.29 -7.52
C ARG A 342 3.08 -11.29 -8.65
N VAL A 343 3.89 -11.17 -9.70
CA VAL A 343 3.87 -12.03 -10.88
C VAL A 343 5.28 -12.56 -11.14
N SER A 344 5.37 -13.65 -11.89
CA SER A 344 6.64 -14.20 -12.38
C SER A 344 6.87 -13.73 -13.82
N GLY A 345 8.12 -13.50 -14.18
CA GLY A 345 8.47 -13.05 -15.51
C GLY A 345 9.88 -12.46 -15.59
N THR A 346 10.18 -11.80 -16.69
CA THR A 346 11.47 -11.15 -16.91
C THR A 346 11.49 -9.79 -16.20
N THR A 347 12.48 -9.57 -15.34
CA THR A 347 12.70 -8.28 -14.70
C THR A 347 13.38 -7.32 -15.67
N VAL A 348 12.83 -6.11 -15.77
CA VAL A 348 13.39 -5.01 -16.57
C VAL A 348 13.58 -3.78 -15.70
N GLU A 349 14.52 -2.94 -16.09
CA GLU A 349 14.73 -1.62 -15.50
C GLU A 349 14.50 -0.56 -16.58
N ALA A 350 13.64 0.40 -16.29
CA ALA A 350 13.31 1.49 -17.20
C ALA A 350 13.54 2.83 -16.52
N THR A 351 14.00 3.79 -17.30
CA THR A 351 14.01 5.20 -16.91
C THR A 351 13.01 5.95 -17.75
N VAL A 352 12.07 6.62 -17.09
CA VAL A 352 11.03 7.43 -17.72
C VAL A 352 11.36 8.89 -17.45
N THR A 353 11.43 9.69 -18.51
CA THR A 353 11.68 11.13 -18.45
C THR A 353 10.52 11.86 -19.13
N VAL A 354 10.04 12.90 -18.49
CA VAL A 354 9.00 13.80 -19.02
C VAL A 354 9.71 15.03 -19.61
N PRO A 355 9.74 15.21 -20.94
CA PRO A 355 10.29 16.43 -21.53
C PRO A 355 9.44 17.65 -21.20
N ASP A 356 10.03 18.84 -21.32
CA ASP A 356 9.29 20.10 -21.15
C ASP A 356 8.16 20.19 -22.18
N GLY A 357 6.96 20.51 -21.70
CA GLY A 357 5.75 20.51 -22.52
C GLY A 357 5.17 19.13 -22.85
N GLY A 358 5.80 18.05 -22.37
CA GLY A 358 5.36 16.67 -22.56
C GLY A 358 4.16 16.27 -21.69
N TYR A 359 4.21 15.06 -21.16
CA TYR A 359 3.13 14.51 -20.35
C TYR A 359 2.90 15.31 -19.05
N VAL A 360 1.66 15.69 -18.80
CA VAL A 360 1.22 16.29 -17.53
C VAL A 360 0.02 15.50 -17.02
N GLY A 361 0.11 14.96 -15.84
CA GLY A 361 -1.01 14.20 -15.27
C GLY A 361 -0.68 13.53 -13.95
N ASN A 362 -1.73 13.06 -13.29
CA ASN A 362 -1.66 12.37 -12.00
C ASN A 362 -1.41 10.86 -12.15
N TRP A 363 -1.73 10.30 -13.31
CA TRP A 363 -1.51 8.90 -13.62
C TRP A 363 -0.04 8.69 -13.98
N LEU A 364 0.61 7.78 -13.27
CA LEU A 364 2.04 7.53 -13.47
C LEU A 364 2.22 6.45 -14.55
N PRO A 365 2.87 6.73 -15.69
CA PRO A 365 3.16 5.72 -16.69
C PRO A 365 3.97 4.56 -16.10
N THR A 366 3.53 3.32 -16.33
CA THR A 366 4.15 2.10 -15.79
C THR A 366 4.40 1.08 -16.88
N VAL A 367 5.26 0.12 -16.58
CA VAL A 367 5.58 -1.02 -17.45
C VAL A 367 5.34 -2.31 -16.67
N GLY A 368 4.71 -3.30 -17.27
CA GLY A 368 4.46 -4.58 -16.62
C GLY A 368 3.87 -4.46 -15.20
N SER A 369 4.39 -5.27 -14.27
CA SER A 369 4.07 -5.19 -12.84
C SER A 369 5.22 -4.53 -12.09
N PRO A 370 5.07 -3.29 -11.59
CA PRO A 370 6.14 -2.56 -10.92
C PRO A 370 6.61 -3.24 -9.63
N THR A 371 7.93 -3.31 -9.44
CA THR A 371 8.58 -3.83 -8.22
C THR A 371 9.43 -2.78 -7.51
N ALA A 372 9.80 -1.71 -8.20
CA ALA A 372 10.39 -0.53 -7.59
C ALA A 372 10.08 0.72 -8.43
N ILE A 373 9.88 1.86 -7.77
CA ILE A 373 9.73 3.17 -8.40
C ILE A 373 10.53 4.17 -7.57
N SER A 374 11.44 4.89 -8.22
CA SER A 374 12.32 5.87 -7.57
C SER A 374 12.33 7.16 -8.38
N PHE A 375 11.76 8.22 -7.82
CA PHE A 375 11.74 9.55 -8.45
C PHE A 375 13.08 10.25 -8.34
N GLU A 376 13.37 11.11 -9.30
CA GLU A 376 14.58 11.93 -9.36
C GLU A 376 14.21 13.42 -9.35
N GLY A 377 15.20 14.28 -9.13
CA GLY A 377 15.02 15.74 -9.12
C GLY A 377 14.53 16.34 -7.79
N PRO A 378 14.19 17.63 -7.80
CA PRO A 378 13.89 18.39 -6.57
C PRO A 378 12.62 17.93 -5.83
N ARG A 379 11.62 17.39 -6.55
CA ARG A 379 10.35 16.94 -5.98
C ARG A 379 10.31 15.45 -5.63
N LYS A 380 11.45 14.74 -5.75
CA LYS A 380 11.51 13.27 -5.57
C LYS A 380 10.85 12.76 -4.28
N GLU A 381 11.06 13.44 -3.16
CA GLU A 381 10.49 13.02 -1.87
C GLU A 381 8.97 13.26 -1.83
N ALA A 382 8.51 14.41 -2.35
CA ALA A 382 7.09 14.74 -2.42
C ALA A 382 6.30 13.81 -3.35
N LEU A 383 6.89 13.38 -4.46
CA LEU A 383 6.30 12.41 -5.38
C LEU A 383 6.28 11.01 -4.78
N ALA A 384 7.39 10.59 -4.15
CA ALA A 384 7.48 9.27 -3.50
C ALA A 384 6.51 9.13 -2.32
N ASP A 385 6.31 10.19 -1.54
CA ASP A 385 5.39 10.19 -0.40
C ASP A 385 3.91 10.15 -0.82
N GLN A 386 3.62 10.40 -2.09
CA GLN A 386 2.27 10.42 -2.65
C GLN A 386 2.06 9.34 -3.71
N LEU A 387 2.90 8.32 -3.76
CA LEU A 387 2.76 7.24 -4.72
C LEU A 387 1.70 6.24 -4.26
N TRP A 388 0.66 6.07 -5.09
CA TRP A 388 -0.40 5.11 -4.90
C TRP A 388 -0.40 4.10 -6.04
N LEU A 389 -0.64 2.84 -5.72
CA LEU A 389 -0.68 1.74 -6.68
C LEU A 389 -1.93 0.90 -6.45
N ASN A 390 -2.64 0.61 -7.52
CA ASN A 390 -3.63 -0.45 -7.56
C ASN A 390 -2.93 -1.76 -7.94
N THR A 391 -2.87 -2.69 -7.00
CA THR A 391 -2.14 -3.96 -7.21
C THR A 391 -2.89 -4.97 -8.07
N GLY A 392 -4.16 -4.76 -8.36
CA GLY A 392 -4.96 -5.60 -9.26
C GLY A 392 -4.80 -5.20 -10.73
N THR A 393 -4.56 -3.92 -10.97
CA THR A 393 -4.44 -3.38 -12.32
C THR A 393 -3.02 -2.96 -12.69
N ASP A 394 -2.08 -2.91 -11.73
CA ASP A 394 -0.73 -2.34 -11.89
C ASP A 394 -0.74 -0.86 -12.30
N THR A 395 -1.81 -0.15 -11.99
CA THR A 395 -1.97 1.28 -12.28
C THR A 395 -1.46 2.10 -11.12
N ALA A 396 -0.59 3.06 -11.39
CA ALA A 396 -0.03 3.95 -10.38
C ALA A 396 -0.53 5.39 -10.55
N VAL A 397 -0.69 6.08 -9.43
CA VAL A 397 -1.16 7.47 -9.37
C VAL A 397 -0.30 8.27 -8.40
N VAL A 398 0.02 9.50 -8.76
CA VAL A 398 0.71 10.47 -7.93
C VAL A 398 -0.13 11.76 -7.88
N PRO A 399 -0.83 12.05 -6.77
CA PRO A 399 -1.69 13.24 -6.63
C PRO A 399 -1.00 14.56 -6.95
N ALA A 400 0.30 14.68 -6.65
CA ALA A 400 1.09 15.86 -6.97
C ALA A 400 1.29 16.10 -8.47
N GLY A 401 0.94 15.13 -9.32
CA GLY A 401 1.10 15.15 -10.76
C GLY A 401 2.56 15.19 -11.23
N LEU A 402 2.81 14.57 -12.39
CA LEU A 402 4.08 14.70 -13.11
C LEU A 402 4.11 16.00 -13.90
N ARG A 403 5.31 16.56 -14.07
CA ARG A 403 5.57 17.80 -14.82
C ARG A 403 6.78 17.63 -15.73
N GLY A 404 6.90 18.53 -16.71
CA GLY A 404 8.09 18.60 -17.55
C GLY A 404 9.39 18.72 -16.72
N GLY A 405 10.46 18.09 -17.20
CA GLY A 405 11.75 18.02 -16.53
C GLY A 405 11.86 16.96 -15.42
N GLU A 406 10.79 16.25 -15.08
CA GLU A 406 10.83 15.19 -14.05
C GLU A 406 11.16 13.83 -14.65
N SER A 407 11.84 12.99 -13.85
CA SER A 407 12.18 11.63 -14.23
C SER A 407 12.05 10.67 -13.05
N TYR A 408 11.89 9.39 -13.38
CA TYR A 408 11.90 8.32 -12.41
C TYR A 408 12.43 7.04 -13.01
N ARG A 409 13.08 6.24 -12.17
CA ARG A 409 13.49 4.87 -12.50
C ARG A 409 12.48 3.88 -11.96
N MET A 410 12.23 2.85 -12.75
CA MET A 410 11.29 1.80 -12.40
C MET A 410 11.91 0.44 -12.69
N SER A 411 11.82 -0.49 -11.72
CA SER A 411 12.03 -1.91 -11.97
C SER A 411 10.65 -2.57 -12.06
N ALA A 412 10.45 -3.43 -13.04
CA ALA A 412 9.18 -4.11 -13.24
C ALA A 412 9.38 -5.54 -13.76
N ILE A 413 8.36 -6.36 -13.57
CA ILE A 413 8.29 -7.71 -14.16
C ILE A 413 7.37 -7.66 -15.37
N LEU A 414 7.92 -8.02 -16.53
CA LEU A 414 7.11 -8.14 -17.76
C LEU A 414 6.32 -9.45 -17.74
N PRO A 415 5.03 -9.42 -18.12
CA PRO A 415 4.27 -10.66 -18.33
C PRO A 415 4.90 -11.46 -19.47
N GLN A 416 4.82 -12.79 -19.38
CA GLN A 416 5.36 -13.68 -20.42
C GLN A 416 4.47 -13.75 -21.67
N THR A 417 3.24 -13.26 -21.57
CA THR A 417 2.25 -13.34 -22.64
C THR A 417 2.35 -12.11 -23.54
N ALA A 418 2.69 -12.32 -24.81
CA ALA A 418 2.67 -11.28 -25.81
C ALA A 418 1.22 -10.87 -26.16
N PRO A 419 0.97 -9.60 -26.56
CA PRO A 419 -0.32 -9.17 -27.08
C PRO A 419 -0.74 -9.99 -28.29
N LEU A 420 -2.04 -10.25 -28.41
CA LEU A 420 -2.60 -10.98 -29.55
C LEU A 420 -2.67 -10.06 -30.77
N ALA A 421 -1.90 -10.39 -31.80
CA ALA A 421 -1.95 -9.75 -33.12
C ALA A 421 -3.12 -10.28 -33.95
N GLU A 422 -3.55 -11.52 -33.69
CA GLU A 422 -4.71 -12.15 -34.29
C GLU A 422 -5.52 -12.85 -33.19
N LEU A 423 -6.84 -12.87 -33.37
CA LEU A 423 -7.75 -13.54 -32.43
C LEU A 423 -7.75 -15.06 -32.74
N PRO A 424 -7.25 -15.90 -31.84
CA PRO A 424 -7.24 -17.35 -32.05
C PRO A 424 -8.68 -17.88 -32.10
N LYS A 425 -8.85 -19.06 -32.72
CA LYS A 425 -10.18 -19.71 -32.77
C LYS A 425 -10.70 -20.06 -31.40
N GLU A 426 -9.82 -20.50 -30.51
CA GLU A 426 -10.13 -20.89 -29.14
C GLU A 426 -9.19 -20.17 -28.18
N LEU A 427 -9.73 -19.66 -27.11
CA LEU A 427 -9.00 -19.10 -25.99
C LEU A 427 -9.75 -19.40 -24.71
N ASP A 428 -9.05 -19.95 -23.74
CA ASP A 428 -9.58 -20.10 -22.40
C ASP A 428 -9.61 -18.73 -21.73
N VAL A 429 -10.81 -18.19 -21.51
CA VAL A 429 -11.05 -16.89 -20.90
C VAL A 429 -11.67 -17.05 -19.51
N ALA A 430 -11.28 -16.20 -18.58
CA ALA A 430 -11.92 -16.16 -17.27
C ALA A 430 -13.39 -15.74 -17.42
N GLY A 431 -14.21 -16.18 -16.48
CA GLY A 431 -15.60 -15.81 -16.38
C GLY A 431 -15.90 -14.96 -15.15
N GLY A 432 -17.17 -14.54 -15.02
CA GLY A 432 -17.68 -13.89 -13.81
C GLY A 432 -17.67 -12.36 -13.83
N ALA A 433 -17.27 -11.73 -14.94
CA ALA A 433 -17.43 -10.29 -15.11
C ALA A 433 -18.91 -9.90 -15.27
N SER A 434 -19.25 -8.70 -14.86
CA SER A 434 -20.54 -8.07 -15.12
C SER A 434 -20.37 -6.63 -15.53
N ALA A 435 -21.03 -6.24 -16.61
CA ALA A 435 -21.09 -4.84 -17.01
C ALA A 435 -22.19 -4.09 -16.25
N PRO A 436 -22.08 -2.76 -16.11
CA PRO A 436 -23.16 -1.95 -15.55
C PRO A 436 -24.48 -2.14 -16.30
N GLN A 437 -25.60 -2.11 -15.58
CA GLN A 437 -26.93 -2.34 -16.16
C GLN A 437 -27.28 -1.35 -17.28
N ASP A 438 -26.81 -0.10 -17.19
CA ASP A 438 -27.05 0.94 -18.18
C ASP A 438 -26.43 0.65 -19.56
N THR A 439 -25.64 -0.43 -19.68
CA THR A 439 -25.00 -0.84 -20.94
C THR A 439 -25.87 -1.79 -21.79
N THR A 440 -27.14 -1.99 -21.44
CA THR A 440 -28.10 -2.86 -22.17
C THR A 440 -28.34 -2.44 -23.63
N PHE A 441 -28.03 -1.20 -23.99
CA PHE A 441 -28.08 -0.75 -25.39
C PHE A 441 -27.17 -1.55 -26.34
N LEU A 442 -26.19 -2.26 -25.78
CA LEU A 442 -25.31 -3.16 -26.54
C LEU A 442 -25.97 -4.49 -26.89
N ASP A 443 -26.94 -4.98 -26.11
CA ASP A 443 -27.45 -6.35 -26.19
C ASP A 443 -27.99 -6.68 -27.58
N ALA A 444 -28.91 -5.90 -28.10
CA ALA A 444 -29.49 -6.12 -29.43
C ALA A 444 -28.44 -6.09 -30.57
N LYS A 445 -27.37 -5.32 -30.41
CA LYS A 445 -26.26 -5.26 -31.37
C LYS A 445 -25.35 -6.46 -31.24
N VAL A 446 -25.00 -6.84 -30.02
CA VAL A 446 -24.19 -8.03 -29.76
C VAL A 446 -24.91 -9.26 -30.30
N ASP A 447 -26.20 -9.43 -30.02
CA ASP A 447 -26.99 -10.57 -30.53
C ASP A 447 -26.99 -10.60 -32.07
N ALA A 448 -27.20 -9.43 -32.73
CA ALA A 448 -27.17 -9.36 -34.19
C ALA A 448 -25.79 -9.69 -34.78
N TRP A 449 -24.71 -9.22 -34.16
CA TRP A 449 -23.34 -9.44 -34.66
C TRP A 449 -22.79 -10.82 -34.34
N THR A 450 -23.41 -11.56 -33.40
CA THR A 450 -22.97 -12.86 -32.90
C THR A 450 -23.93 -14.00 -33.20
N ALA A 451 -24.90 -13.80 -34.10
CA ALA A 451 -25.95 -14.77 -34.40
C ALA A 451 -25.45 -16.19 -34.77
N ASN A 452 -24.24 -16.30 -35.33
CA ASN A 452 -23.59 -17.55 -35.73
C ASN A 452 -22.51 -18.05 -34.76
N ALA A 453 -22.34 -17.42 -33.61
CA ALA A 453 -21.30 -17.77 -32.65
C ALA A 453 -21.82 -18.70 -31.56
N GLY A 454 -21.10 -19.81 -31.31
CA GLY A 454 -21.52 -20.86 -30.40
C GLY A 454 -21.17 -20.63 -28.93
N ASN A 455 -20.00 -20.07 -28.65
CA ASN A 455 -19.51 -19.89 -27.28
C ASN A 455 -19.13 -18.42 -26.99
N THR A 456 -18.83 -18.12 -25.74
CA THR A 456 -18.54 -16.77 -25.26
C THR A 456 -17.37 -16.13 -26.00
N TRP A 457 -16.29 -16.89 -26.22
CA TRP A 457 -15.11 -16.38 -26.94
C TRP A 457 -15.41 -16.12 -28.41
N GLU A 458 -16.14 -16.99 -29.07
CA GLU A 458 -16.58 -16.79 -30.44
C GLU A 458 -17.47 -15.55 -30.58
N LYS A 459 -18.38 -15.30 -29.63
CA LYS A 459 -19.19 -14.07 -29.60
C LYS A 459 -18.31 -12.84 -29.50
N PHE A 460 -17.35 -12.83 -28.57
CA PHE A 460 -16.41 -11.73 -28.38
C PHE A 460 -15.61 -11.46 -29.67
N THR A 461 -15.04 -12.50 -30.28
CA THR A 461 -14.25 -12.37 -31.52
C THR A 461 -15.09 -11.94 -32.71
N ALA A 462 -16.36 -12.38 -32.79
CA ALA A 462 -17.29 -11.95 -33.84
C ALA A 462 -17.55 -10.45 -33.75
N VAL A 463 -17.78 -9.90 -32.54
CA VAL A 463 -17.94 -8.46 -32.34
C VAL A 463 -16.65 -7.71 -32.71
N ALA A 464 -15.48 -8.15 -32.25
CA ALA A 464 -14.23 -7.52 -32.58
C ALA A 464 -13.99 -7.45 -34.09
N LYS A 465 -14.18 -8.56 -34.81
CA LYS A 465 -14.08 -8.64 -36.27
C LYS A 465 -15.11 -7.73 -36.97
N TYR A 466 -16.36 -7.71 -36.47
CA TYR A 466 -17.38 -6.83 -37.02
C TYR A 466 -16.97 -5.36 -36.90
N MET A 467 -16.46 -4.95 -35.74
CA MET A 467 -15.99 -3.57 -35.50
C MET A 467 -14.84 -3.20 -36.43
N ALA A 468 -13.86 -4.09 -36.61
CA ALA A 468 -12.73 -3.84 -37.52
C ALA A 468 -13.18 -3.73 -38.99
N SER A 469 -14.07 -4.62 -39.45
CA SER A 469 -14.47 -4.72 -40.85
C SER A 469 -15.46 -3.64 -41.24
N ASN A 470 -16.45 -3.33 -40.41
CA ASN A 470 -17.54 -2.41 -40.70
C ASN A 470 -17.34 -1.02 -40.08
N GLY A 471 -16.24 -0.81 -39.38
CA GLY A 471 -15.91 0.46 -38.79
C GLY A 471 -15.26 1.47 -39.76
N ALA A 472 -15.13 2.70 -39.27
CA ALA A 472 -14.34 3.77 -39.89
C ALA A 472 -13.59 4.53 -38.77
N TYR A 473 -12.40 4.99 -39.07
CA TYR A 473 -11.57 5.72 -38.13
C TYR A 473 -11.73 7.25 -38.28
N THR A 474 -12.03 7.91 -37.19
CA THR A 474 -12.09 9.38 -37.15
C THR A 474 -11.77 9.92 -35.78
N ASP A 475 -10.91 10.91 -35.73
CA ASP A 475 -10.62 11.72 -34.54
C ASP A 475 -11.58 12.89 -34.36
N GLY A 476 -12.64 12.98 -35.19
CA GLY A 476 -13.66 14.02 -35.14
C GLY A 476 -13.29 15.28 -35.90
N GLY A 477 -12.22 15.26 -36.69
CA GLY A 477 -11.83 16.35 -37.57
C GLY A 477 -11.54 17.69 -36.87
N THR A 478 -11.27 18.71 -37.68
CA THR A 478 -11.14 20.09 -37.19
C THR A 478 -12.52 20.73 -36.98
N PRO A 479 -12.65 21.86 -36.27
CA PRO A 479 -13.92 22.56 -36.05
C PRO A 479 -14.67 22.91 -37.36
N ASN A 480 -13.97 23.04 -38.47
CA ASN A 480 -14.53 23.35 -39.77
C ASN A 480 -14.79 22.11 -40.67
N SER A 481 -14.42 20.94 -40.19
CA SER A 481 -14.64 19.67 -40.88
C SER A 481 -16.04 19.14 -40.64
N ILE A 482 -16.60 18.39 -41.61
CA ILE A 482 -17.84 17.62 -41.43
C ILE A 482 -17.67 16.52 -40.33
N GLU A 483 -16.48 16.03 -40.11
CA GLU A 483 -16.19 15.03 -39.07
C GLU A 483 -16.38 15.55 -37.64
N LYS A 484 -16.56 16.87 -37.42
CA LYS A 484 -16.87 17.47 -36.10
C LYS A 484 -18.10 16.88 -35.42
N VAL A 485 -18.98 16.21 -36.14
CA VAL A 485 -20.17 15.53 -35.61
C VAL A 485 -19.80 14.34 -34.71
N TYR A 486 -18.59 13.78 -34.90
CA TYR A 486 -18.07 12.67 -34.07
C TYR A 486 -17.39 13.24 -32.83
N LEU A 487 -18.19 13.44 -31.79
CA LEU A 487 -17.76 14.02 -30.53
C LEU A 487 -16.76 13.09 -29.76
N PRO A 488 -15.87 13.70 -28.97
CA PRO A 488 -15.01 12.93 -28.03
C PRO A 488 -15.83 12.26 -26.93
N GLY A 489 -15.17 11.42 -26.16
CA GLY A 489 -15.74 10.78 -25.00
C GLY A 489 -16.25 9.37 -25.27
N HIS A 490 -16.48 8.66 -24.18
CA HIS A 490 -16.93 7.27 -24.18
C HIS A 490 -18.06 7.05 -23.14
N GLY A 491 -18.81 8.11 -22.81
CA GLY A 491 -20.02 7.99 -21.98
C GLY A 491 -21.14 7.24 -22.70
N LEU A 492 -22.13 6.76 -21.96
CA LEU A 492 -23.24 5.94 -22.46
C LEU A 492 -23.89 6.51 -23.73
N ALA A 493 -24.23 7.81 -23.72
CA ALA A 493 -24.86 8.46 -24.88
C ALA A 493 -23.96 8.45 -26.12
N ARG A 494 -22.63 8.65 -25.94
CA ARG A 494 -21.67 8.61 -27.04
C ARG A 494 -21.49 7.20 -27.58
N LEU A 495 -21.35 6.20 -26.70
CA LEU A 495 -21.21 4.79 -27.10
C LEU A 495 -22.49 4.24 -27.71
N SER A 496 -23.67 4.59 -27.19
CA SER A 496 -24.96 4.22 -27.77
C SER A 496 -25.10 4.78 -29.19
N ARG A 497 -24.70 6.03 -29.42
CA ARG A 497 -24.69 6.62 -30.79
C ARG A 497 -23.67 5.90 -31.68
N PHE A 498 -22.48 5.58 -31.16
CA PHE A 498 -21.42 4.88 -31.87
C PHE A 498 -21.91 3.54 -32.43
N VAL A 499 -22.50 2.67 -31.56
CA VAL A 499 -23.02 1.37 -32.00
C VAL A 499 -24.37 1.44 -32.74
N GLY A 500 -25.13 2.51 -32.53
CA GLY A 500 -26.43 2.75 -33.18
C GLY A 500 -26.32 3.29 -34.58
N SER A 501 -25.17 3.83 -34.98
CA SER A 501 -24.92 4.33 -36.30
C SER A 501 -24.88 3.23 -37.36
N SER A 502 -25.17 3.56 -38.60
CA SER A 502 -25.07 2.62 -39.73
C SER A 502 -23.65 2.19 -40.04
N GLN A 503 -22.66 3.03 -39.70
CA GLN A 503 -21.24 2.72 -39.69
C GLN A 503 -20.65 3.14 -38.34
N LEU A 504 -19.92 2.26 -37.72
CA LEU A 504 -19.20 2.58 -36.49
C LEU A 504 -18.09 3.60 -36.82
N ALA A 505 -18.17 4.82 -36.31
CA ALA A 505 -17.18 5.84 -36.59
C ALA A 505 -16.66 6.47 -35.31
N GLY A 506 -15.36 6.32 -35.07
CA GLY A 506 -14.66 6.77 -33.87
C GLY A 506 -13.18 6.49 -33.96
N ASN A 507 -12.50 6.68 -32.86
CA ASN A 507 -11.07 6.36 -32.70
C ASN A 507 -10.83 5.31 -31.63
N ASP A 508 -9.58 5.11 -31.24
CA ASP A 508 -9.15 4.15 -30.20
C ASP A 508 -10.04 4.20 -28.95
N GLU A 509 -10.44 5.42 -28.52
CA GLU A 509 -11.25 5.63 -27.32
C GLU A 509 -12.60 4.92 -27.39
N GLN A 510 -13.37 5.12 -28.48
CA GLN A 510 -14.71 4.51 -28.60
C GLN A 510 -14.64 3.03 -28.90
N TYR A 511 -13.70 2.60 -29.76
CA TYR A 511 -13.53 1.19 -30.10
C TYR A 511 -13.12 0.37 -28.88
N ALA A 512 -12.08 0.79 -28.14
CA ALA A 512 -11.62 0.07 -26.95
C ALA A 512 -12.68 0.07 -25.84
N ALA A 513 -13.32 1.23 -25.59
CA ALA A 513 -14.36 1.34 -24.58
C ALA A 513 -15.54 0.40 -24.87
N THR A 514 -15.98 0.33 -26.14
CA THR A 514 -17.10 -0.51 -26.55
C THR A 514 -16.74 -1.99 -26.44
N LEU A 515 -15.60 -2.42 -26.95
CA LEU A 515 -15.21 -3.84 -26.94
C LEU A 515 -15.00 -4.36 -25.51
N ALA A 516 -14.41 -3.54 -24.63
CA ALA A 516 -14.26 -3.91 -23.23
C ALA A 516 -15.61 -4.05 -22.52
N LEU A 517 -16.59 -3.18 -22.80
CA LEU A 517 -17.96 -3.33 -22.29
C LEU A 517 -18.65 -4.59 -22.83
N VAL A 518 -18.47 -4.90 -24.09
CA VAL A 518 -18.99 -6.15 -24.68
C VAL A 518 -18.38 -7.36 -24.00
N GLY A 519 -17.07 -7.35 -23.73
CA GLY A 519 -16.42 -8.42 -22.97
C GLY A 519 -17.06 -8.61 -21.59
N GLN A 520 -17.22 -7.53 -20.83
CA GLN A 520 -17.89 -7.61 -19.51
C GLN A 520 -19.35 -8.08 -19.60
N ARG A 521 -20.09 -7.65 -20.63
CA ARG A 521 -21.47 -8.12 -20.87
C ARG A 521 -21.55 -9.61 -21.22
N LEU A 522 -20.55 -10.14 -21.90
CA LEU A 522 -20.42 -11.56 -22.21
C LEU A 522 -19.85 -12.36 -21.01
N GLY A 523 -19.54 -11.72 -19.90
CA GLY A 523 -18.99 -12.35 -18.70
C GLY A 523 -17.47 -12.50 -18.70
N ILE A 524 -16.75 -11.96 -19.69
CA ILE A 524 -15.28 -11.98 -19.78
C ILE A 524 -14.71 -10.77 -19.05
N PRO A 525 -13.88 -10.93 -18.00
CA PRO A 525 -13.17 -9.80 -17.41
C PRO A 525 -12.31 -9.11 -18.46
N SER A 526 -12.64 -7.85 -18.72
CA SER A 526 -12.01 -7.01 -19.73
C SER A 526 -11.85 -5.60 -19.23
N ARG A 527 -10.79 -4.95 -19.68
CA ARG A 527 -10.40 -3.61 -19.28
C ARG A 527 -9.86 -2.80 -20.46
N VAL A 528 -9.97 -1.48 -20.38
CA VAL A 528 -9.34 -0.58 -21.32
C VAL A 528 -7.97 -0.18 -20.80
N VAL A 529 -6.97 -0.23 -21.65
CA VAL A 529 -5.63 0.25 -21.35
C VAL A 529 -5.31 1.41 -22.26
N MET A 530 -4.78 2.47 -21.67
CA MET A 530 -4.23 3.59 -22.43
C MET A 530 -2.72 3.62 -22.26
N GLY A 531 -1.98 3.78 -23.35
CA GLY A 531 -0.52 3.79 -23.32
C GLY A 531 0.10 3.92 -24.70
N ALA A 532 1.40 3.60 -24.79
CA ALA A 532 2.15 3.66 -26.03
C ALA A 532 3.27 2.62 -26.03
N THR A 533 3.75 2.26 -27.21
CA THR A 533 4.98 1.47 -27.37
C THR A 533 6.09 2.41 -27.85
N PRO A 534 7.21 2.55 -27.10
CA PRO A 534 8.31 3.41 -27.51
C PRO A 534 8.92 2.96 -28.83
N GLU A 535 9.28 3.90 -29.70
CA GLU A 535 10.10 3.63 -30.88
C GLU A 535 11.59 3.46 -30.51
N GLY A 536 12.44 3.17 -31.49
CA GLY A 536 13.82 2.72 -31.30
C GLY A 536 14.73 3.61 -30.45
N ASP A 537 14.47 4.92 -30.36
CA ASP A 537 15.17 5.87 -29.49
C ASP A 537 14.54 6.03 -28.08
N GLY A 538 13.46 5.32 -27.83
CA GLY A 538 12.70 5.40 -26.58
C GLY A 538 11.73 6.57 -26.50
N ALA A 539 11.62 7.40 -27.53
CA ALA A 539 10.67 8.50 -27.57
C ALA A 539 9.25 7.98 -27.79
N ILE A 540 8.30 8.56 -27.07
CA ILE A 540 6.85 8.39 -27.27
C ILE A 540 6.29 9.73 -27.66
N LYS A 541 5.74 9.81 -28.87
CA LYS A 541 5.00 10.98 -29.35
C LYS A 541 3.51 10.83 -29.09
N GLY A 542 2.77 11.91 -29.17
CA GLY A 542 1.32 11.86 -29.02
C GLY A 542 0.65 10.88 -29.99
N LYS A 543 1.10 10.82 -31.25
CA LYS A 543 0.58 9.90 -32.27
C LYS A 543 0.75 8.41 -31.95
N ASP A 544 1.70 8.08 -31.06
CA ASP A 544 1.99 6.70 -30.64
C ASP A 544 1.10 6.27 -29.47
N VAL A 545 0.34 7.21 -28.90
CA VAL A 545 -0.59 6.93 -27.80
C VAL A 545 -1.84 6.26 -28.36
N HIS A 546 -2.15 5.09 -27.81
CA HIS A 546 -3.27 4.24 -28.18
C HIS A 546 -4.13 3.89 -26.97
N ALA A 547 -5.37 3.48 -27.25
CA ALA A 547 -6.18 2.73 -26.31
C ALA A 547 -6.43 1.32 -26.88
N TRP A 548 -6.26 0.30 -26.05
CA TRP A 548 -6.53 -1.09 -26.42
C TRP A 548 -7.30 -1.82 -25.34
N VAL A 549 -7.70 -3.05 -25.63
CA VAL A 549 -8.43 -3.91 -24.70
C VAL A 549 -7.50 -4.99 -24.19
N GLU A 550 -7.57 -5.27 -22.90
CA GLU A 550 -7.01 -6.46 -22.30
C GLU A 550 -8.14 -7.33 -21.74
N ILE A 551 -8.01 -8.64 -21.92
CA ILE A 551 -8.93 -9.65 -21.38
C ILE A 551 -8.19 -10.58 -20.43
N GLN A 552 -8.91 -11.14 -19.45
CA GLN A 552 -8.33 -12.08 -18.52
C GLN A 552 -8.54 -13.51 -19.02
N ARG A 553 -7.47 -14.29 -19.04
CA ARG A 553 -7.50 -15.72 -19.37
C ARG A 553 -7.92 -16.56 -18.15
N GLY A 554 -8.30 -17.81 -18.40
CA GLY A 554 -8.66 -18.76 -17.34
C GLY A 554 -7.57 -19.02 -16.30
N ASP A 555 -6.29 -18.82 -16.67
CA ASP A 555 -5.14 -18.86 -15.76
C ASP A 555 -4.95 -17.57 -14.91
N GLY A 556 -5.83 -16.59 -15.07
CA GLY A 556 -5.79 -15.30 -14.36
C GLY A 556 -4.87 -14.24 -14.99
N GLN A 557 -4.13 -14.57 -16.05
CA GLN A 557 -3.25 -13.60 -16.72
C GLN A 557 -4.05 -12.67 -17.65
N TRP A 558 -3.61 -11.42 -17.72
CA TRP A 558 -4.15 -10.46 -18.67
C TRP A 558 -3.40 -10.52 -20.00
N VAL A 559 -4.13 -10.56 -21.11
CA VAL A 559 -3.58 -10.52 -22.46
C VAL A 559 -4.16 -9.34 -23.23
N GLY A 560 -3.29 -8.53 -23.84
CA GLY A 560 -3.67 -7.38 -24.66
C GLY A 560 -4.08 -7.82 -26.06
N LEU A 561 -5.05 -7.12 -26.62
CA LEU A 561 -5.45 -7.24 -28.02
C LEU A 561 -4.85 -6.07 -28.80
N LEU A 562 -4.10 -6.33 -29.86
CA LEU A 562 -3.63 -5.23 -30.71
C LEU A 562 -4.83 -4.50 -31.34
N PRO A 563 -4.76 -3.18 -31.47
CA PRO A 563 -5.85 -2.37 -32.06
C PRO A 563 -6.37 -2.89 -33.39
N SER A 564 -5.49 -3.41 -34.25
CA SER A 564 -5.85 -3.99 -35.57
C SER A 564 -6.82 -5.17 -35.49
N THR A 565 -6.96 -5.83 -34.35
CA THR A 565 -7.88 -6.97 -34.18
C THR A 565 -9.34 -6.55 -34.04
N PHE A 566 -9.62 -5.30 -33.65
CA PHE A 566 -10.99 -4.80 -33.38
C PHE A 566 -11.27 -3.39 -33.91
N MET A 567 -10.27 -2.71 -34.45
CA MET A 567 -10.43 -1.40 -35.05
C MET A 567 -10.17 -1.43 -36.57
N PRO A 568 -10.82 -0.58 -37.35
CA PRO A 568 -10.48 -0.38 -38.76
C PRO A 568 -9.11 0.28 -38.88
N ASP A 569 -8.54 0.18 -40.09
CA ASP A 569 -7.35 0.95 -40.46
C ASP A 569 -7.62 2.46 -40.28
N ARG A 570 -6.62 3.20 -39.77
CA ARG A 570 -6.72 4.65 -39.52
C ARG A 570 -7.03 5.47 -40.78
N ASN A 571 -6.69 4.96 -41.96
CA ASN A 571 -6.98 5.59 -43.26
C ASN A 571 -8.41 5.34 -43.73
N LYS A 572 -9.13 4.39 -43.13
CA LYS A 572 -10.53 4.11 -43.49
C LYS A 572 -11.46 5.14 -42.85
N LYS A 573 -11.65 6.28 -43.56
CA LYS A 573 -12.48 7.39 -43.10
C LYS A 573 -13.97 7.08 -43.22
N PRO A 574 -14.84 7.78 -42.45
CA PRO A 574 -16.29 7.66 -42.56
C PRO A 574 -16.79 8.04 -43.98
N ASN A 575 -17.86 7.35 -44.42
CA ASN A 575 -18.48 7.63 -45.73
C ASN A 575 -19.17 9.00 -45.70
N GLU A 576 -19.01 9.81 -46.77
CA GLU A 576 -19.58 11.15 -46.89
C GLU A 576 -21.11 11.19 -46.76
N GLN A 577 -21.83 10.20 -47.31
CA GLN A 577 -23.27 10.12 -47.18
C GLN A 577 -23.73 9.93 -45.72
N GLN A 578 -22.95 9.22 -44.95
CA GLN A 578 -23.22 9.01 -43.54
C GLN A 578 -22.88 10.23 -42.70
N LEU A 579 -21.81 10.94 -43.04
CA LEU A 579 -21.47 12.22 -42.44
C LEU A 579 -22.65 13.20 -42.54
N LYS A 580 -23.24 13.34 -43.73
CA LYS A 580 -24.42 14.19 -43.95
C LYS A 580 -25.64 13.73 -43.14
N THR A 581 -25.87 12.43 -43.03
CA THR A 581 -26.97 11.87 -42.24
C THR A 581 -26.77 12.12 -40.75
N GLU A 582 -25.57 11.96 -40.23
CA GLU A 582 -25.26 12.23 -38.81
C GLU A 582 -25.33 13.74 -38.50
N GLU A 583 -24.88 14.61 -39.41
CA GLU A 583 -25.03 16.06 -39.30
C GLU A 583 -26.50 16.48 -39.21
N GLN A 584 -27.37 15.90 -40.04
CA GLN A 584 -28.81 16.15 -39.99
C GLN A 584 -29.43 15.68 -38.65
N LYS A 585 -29.02 14.55 -38.14
CA LYS A 585 -29.48 14.04 -36.81
C LYS A 585 -29.04 14.96 -35.67
N VAL A 586 -27.82 15.47 -35.69
CA VAL A 586 -27.32 16.42 -34.69
C VAL A 586 -28.04 17.75 -34.78
N GLY A 587 -28.33 18.24 -36.00
CA GLY A 587 -29.08 19.47 -36.21
C GLY A 587 -30.56 19.39 -35.83
N ALA A 588 -31.14 18.19 -35.82
CA ALA A 588 -32.53 17.94 -35.42
C ALA A 588 -32.73 17.78 -33.91
N GLN A 589 -31.67 17.59 -33.15
CA GLN A 589 -31.75 17.58 -31.69
C GLN A 589 -31.83 19.02 -31.18
N VAL A 590 -32.99 19.39 -30.61
CA VAL A 590 -33.13 20.61 -29.81
C VAL A 590 -32.03 20.55 -28.75
N PRO A 591 -31.17 21.58 -28.60
CA PRO A 591 -30.16 21.56 -27.53
C PRO A 591 -30.89 21.32 -26.21
N PRO A 592 -30.44 20.39 -25.39
CA PRO A 592 -30.99 20.25 -24.04
C PRO A 592 -30.93 21.62 -23.38
N PRO A 593 -31.95 22.04 -22.62
CA PRO A 593 -31.87 23.27 -21.86
C PRO A 593 -30.56 23.26 -21.13
N ALA A 594 -29.83 24.38 -21.13
CA ALA A 594 -28.51 24.49 -20.55
C ALA A 594 -28.52 23.96 -19.13
N GLY A 595 -28.36 22.64 -19.00
CA GLY A 595 -28.27 21.94 -17.77
C GLY A 595 -26.93 22.31 -17.14
N THR A 596 -26.96 22.59 -15.86
CA THR A 596 -25.78 22.80 -15.03
C THR A 596 -24.69 21.83 -15.44
N ASN A 597 -23.58 22.35 -15.99
CA ASN A 597 -22.41 21.55 -16.36
C ASN A 597 -22.07 20.59 -15.24
N PRO A 598 -21.97 19.28 -15.49
CA PRO A 598 -21.35 18.40 -14.52
C PRO A 598 -19.91 18.88 -14.33
N PRO A 599 -19.45 19.12 -13.10
CA PRO A 599 -18.26 19.92 -12.84
C PRO A 599 -16.93 19.29 -13.26
N SER A 600 -16.92 18.10 -13.81
CA SER A 600 -15.66 17.36 -14.01
C SER A 600 -15.28 17.03 -15.46
N VAL A 601 -16.16 17.19 -16.46
CA VAL A 601 -15.92 16.59 -17.79
C VAL A 601 -15.47 17.59 -18.86
N LEU A 602 -15.62 18.89 -18.63
CA LEU A 602 -15.32 19.93 -19.64
C LEU A 602 -14.27 20.95 -19.22
N GLN A 603 -13.64 20.77 -18.07
CA GLN A 603 -12.56 21.68 -17.64
C GLN A 603 -11.23 21.19 -18.21
N GLY A 604 -10.68 21.98 -19.12
CA GLY A 604 -9.35 21.72 -19.68
C GLY A 604 -8.25 21.69 -18.61
N PRO A 605 -7.02 21.30 -18.99
CA PRO A 605 -5.88 21.10 -18.06
C PRO A 605 -5.59 22.28 -17.14
N ASP A 606 -5.92 23.51 -17.55
CA ASP A 606 -5.66 24.73 -16.78
C ASP A 606 -6.60 24.90 -15.57
N GLN A 607 -7.78 24.27 -15.59
CA GLN A 607 -8.71 24.32 -14.46
C GLN A 607 -8.53 23.15 -13.46
N ALA A 608 -7.94 22.04 -13.91
CA ALA A 608 -7.52 20.98 -13.01
C ALA A 608 -6.41 21.45 -12.04
N GLN A 609 -5.59 22.44 -12.43
CA GLN A 609 -4.61 23.06 -11.54
C GLN A 609 -5.27 23.88 -10.42
N ASN A 610 -6.45 24.45 -10.66
CA ASN A 610 -7.20 25.22 -9.66
C ASN A 610 -8.04 24.33 -8.73
N ALA A 611 -8.40 23.11 -9.17
CA ALA A 611 -9.09 22.14 -8.30
C ALA A 611 -8.22 21.65 -7.14
N THR A 612 -6.90 21.72 -7.28
CA THR A 612 -5.96 21.40 -6.18
C THR A 612 -6.06 22.41 -5.02
N ASP A 613 -6.58 23.61 -5.26
CA ASP A 613 -6.77 24.62 -4.20
C ASP A 613 -8.07 24.43 -3.40
N LEU A 614 -9.06 23.72 -3.96
CA LEU A 614 -10.32 23.44 -3.25
C LEU A 614 -10.21 22.30 -2.25
N THR A 615 -9.16 21.51 -2.29
CA THR A 615 -8.87 20.43 -1.33
C THR A 615 -7.98 20.87 -0.17
N LYS A 616 -7.75 22.17 0.04
CA LYS A 616 -7.24 22.63 1.33
C LYS A 616 -8.28 22.32 2.40
N LYS A 617 -8.37 21.03 2.78
CA LYS A 617 -8.99 20.61 4.03
C LYS A 617 -8.46 21.56 5.10
N LYS A 618 -9.38 22.35 5.70
CA LYS A 618 -9.04 23.25 6.80
C LYS A 618 -8.17 22.45 7.77
N LYS A 619 -6.88 22.79 7.85
CA LYS A 619 -5.93 22.08 8.69
C LYS A 619 -6.45 22.15 10.11
N SER A 620 -6.85 21.03 10.67
CA SER A 620 -7.30 20.98 12.06
C SER A 620 -6.10 21.37 12.95
N PRO A 621 -6.23 22.33 13.84
CA PRO A 621 -5.17 22.67 14.79
C PRO A 621 -4.88 21.53 15.78
N PHE A 622 -5.78 20.56 15.89
CA PHE A 622 -5.63 19.37 16.74
C PHE A 622 -4.97 18.18 16.02
N ASP A 623 -4.71 18.28 14.70
CA ASP A 623 -3.97 17.24 13.98
C ASP A 623 -2.47 17.51 14.13
N PRO A 624 -1.73 16.64 14.85
CA PRO A 624 -0.30 16.81 15.08
C PRO A 624 0.54 16.89 13.80
N SER A 625 0.07 16.33 12.69
CA SER A 625 0.77 16.37 11.40
C SER A 625 0.80 17.79 10.80
N ASN A 626 -0.08 18.69 11.24
CA ASN A 626 -0.16 20.07 10.80
C ASN A 626 0.64 21.04 11.68
N TRP A 627 1.22 20.57 12.78
CA TRP A 627 2.00 21.41 13.69
C TRP A 627 3.38 21.70 13.09
N PRO A 628 3.98 22.86 13.36
CA PRO A 628 5.36 23.12 13.03
C PRO A 628 6.27 22.02 13.59
N LEU A 629 7.30 21.65 12.86
CA LEU A 629 8.17 20.51 13.19
C LEU A 629 8.71 20.59 14.63
N TRP A 630 9.08 21.79 15.09
CA TRP A 630 9.57 22.00 16.45
C TRP A 630 8.49 21.72 17.52
N VAL A 631 7.20 22.01 17.25
CA VAL A 631 6.07 21.69 18.15
C VAL A 631 5.82 20.20 18.18
N GLN A 632 5.87 19.52 17.02
CA GLN A 632 5.77 18.06 16.96
C GLN A 632 6.88 17.38 17.75
N ILE A 633 8.13 17.85 17.60
CA ILE A 633 9.28 17.33 18.36
C ILE A 633 9.09 17.59 19.86
N LEU A 634 8.63 18.75 20.24
CA LEU A 634 8.47 19.11 21.65
C LEU A 634 7.28 18.41 22.31
N VAL A 635 6.14 18.35 21.66
CA VAL A 635 4.91 17.78 22.26
C VAL A 635 4.90 16.28 22.16
N LEU A 636 5.22 15.71 21.00
CA LEU A 636 5.12 14.27 20.77
C LEU A 636 6.43 13.54 21.11
N GLY A 637 7.59 14.20 20.92
CA GLY A 637 8.88 13.62 21.23
C GLY A 637 9.29 13.76 22.71
N LEU A 638 8.83 14.79 23.40
CA LEU A 638 9.22 15.05 24.80
C LEU A 638 8.01 14.96 25.75
N VAL A 639 6.92 15.65 25.46
CA VAL A 639 5.77 15.76 26.39
C VAL A 639 4.99 14.45 26.47
N LEU A 640 4.72 13.81 25.34
CA LEU A 640 3.96 12.54 25.32
C LEU A 640 4.70 11.41 26.05
N PRO A 641 6.00 11.15 25.81
CA PRO A 641 6.76 10.18 26.60
C PRO A 641 6.79 10.52 28.10
N ILE A 642 6.90 11.80 28.46
CA ILE A 642 6.85 12.24 29.88
C ILE A 642 5.47 11.95 30.46
N LEU A 643 4.38 12.25 29.75
CA LEU A 643 3.01 11.98 30.21
C LEU A 643 2.77 10.47 30.36
N VAL A 644 3.25 9.66 29.42
CA VAL A 644 3.20 8.19 29.53
C VAL A 644 3.99 7.70 30.74
N LEU A 645 5.18 8.25 30.98
CA LEU A 645 5.99 7.91 32.16
C LEU A 645 5.31 8.34 33.46
N LEU A 646 4.68 9.53 33.48
CA LEU A 646 3.93 10.01 34.63
C LEU A 646 2.66 9.17 34.88
N ALA A 647 1.96 8.76 33.82
CA ALA A 647 0.80 7.85 33.93
C ALA A 647 1.22 6.48 34.46
N VAL A 648 2.31 5.92 33.93
CA VAL A 648 2.89 4.67 34.43
C VAL A 648 3.33 4.83 35.88
N TYR A 649 3.95 5.93 36.25
CA TYR A 649 4.33 6.23 37.64
C TYR A 649 3.10 6.35 38.55
N ALA A 650 2.05 7.04 38.11
CA ALA A 650 0.80 7.19 38.86
C ALA A 650 0.10 5.84 39.07
N VAL A 651 0.02 5.00 38.04
CA VAL A 651 -0.49 3.63 38.12
C VAL A 651 0.35 2.78 39.08
N ILE A 652 1.67 2.89 39.00
CA ILE A 652 2.60 2.19 39.91
C ILE A 652 2.38 2.67 41.35
N ARG A 653 2.19 3.96 41.56
CA ARG A 653 1.95 4.52 42.91
C ARG A 653 0.60 4.07 43.46
N TRP A 654 -0.45 4.08 42.62
CA TRP A 654 -1.79 3.59 42.98
C TRP A 654 -1.81 2.11 43.32
N LEU A 655 -1.05 1.28 42.58
CA LEU A 655 -0.89 -0.15 42.86
C LEU A 655 -0.05 -0.44 44.12
N LYS A 656 0.71 0.54 44.65
CA LYS A 656 1.51 0.43 45.87
C LYS A 656 0.80 0.98 47.13
N ALA A 657 -0.20 1.84 46.95
CA ALA A 657 -1.11 2.32 48.00
C ALA A 657 -2.20 1.29 48.28
#